data_38ec9901d0f32ec7d0e972ab13044328
#
_entry.id   38ec9901d0f32ec7d0e972ab13044328
#
_cell.length_a   1.000
_cell.length_b   1.000
_cell.length_c   1.000
_cell.angle_alpha   90.00
_cell.angle_beta   90.00
_cell.angle_gamma   90.00
#
_symmetry.space_group_name_H-M   'P 1'
#
loop_
_entity.id
_entity.type
_entity.pdbx_description
1 polymer ?
#
loop_
_entity_poly.entity_id
_entity_poly.type
_entity_poly.pdbx_seq_one_letter_code
_entity_poly.pdbx_strand_id
1 'polypeptide(L)'
;MNSVHGPGPTPPAHSSYGAPEDADDARDSKKAALKARRRASKAARRAAAGLSARAPRFGARNENRAAVFVKFLVETFGVERLRREGVCDVAGGRGEITCRLAHCHEVRCVLVEPREAVDLQATVLKRVAPRLPARYRRHLEEAGRSERIERLATVVESPFPPRDAANAALVAGCGIWVGLHADGATEAIVEEALRARKAFAVVPCCVFPRFFATRATEDGRPVRTTADLVSYLAAKDARTCTTTLAFEGKNRVVSCDASAVRVAAGPADVSSAVLANEPILIEDSAATWRATRSWTADGKLVVQNVQRDLGDRVAPVVAGDGARTTMRVREFLTTLHDEGTGYLKDFHLHRASPGWYAPPPGLDDDWLNRFCDREGRDDFRFLYLGGDGSRTPLHADVLASHSWSANISGAKEWWLFPPSETSKLQDAAGVYVDDVRLGFYDSERFPRVADAACFRVTQPPRSTLFVPSDWRHMVVNVGATLSINHNWFEAGAVPNVWRYLDTEARATAAELEACRADVEGRGGELSEFLWLRERVLRASARLNVSDFVAMCHSEVCARDTLAPAGSAPEDERRVRDGVRLALRAVATDHAGSLFLDESGTWPRDEDAASWSRSARDRGTAALAEVLAALEPEDVPVRS
;
A
#
# COMPACT_ATOMS: atom_id res chain seq x y z
N MET A 1 15.16 72.65 -43.05
CA MET A 1 13.77 73.04 -43.28
C MET A 1 13.08 72.80 -41.97
N ASN A 2 13.02 73.82 -41.11
CA ASN A 2 11.84 74.61 -40.76
C ASN A 2 10.70 73.75 -40.21
N SER A 3 10.16 73.96 -38.99
CA SER A 3 9.87 75.14 -38.15
C SER A 3 9.33 74.68 -36.82
N VAL A 4 9.79 75.12 -35.66
CA VAL A 4 9.28 76.25 -34.86
C VAL A 4 7.80 76.14 -34.50
N HIS A 5 7.52 76.00 -33.20
CA HIS A 5 6.58 76.75 -32.31
C HIS A 5 6.42 75.96 -31.01
N GLY A 6 6.73 76.38 -29.86
CA GLY A 6 6.35 77.58 -29.13
C GLY A 6 5.58 77.17 -27.86
N PRO A 7 5.82 77.68 -26.63
CA PRO A 7 5.40 77.04 -25.38
C PRO A 7 3.94 77.44 -25.00
N GLY A 8 3.17 76.47 -24.50
CA GLY A 8 1.85 76.68 -23.87
C GLY A 8 1.93 76.59 -22.34
N PRO A 9 1.02 77.17 -21.61
CA PRO A 9 1.20 77.73 -20.29
C PRO A 9 1.12 76.74 -19.12
N THR A 10 1.83 77.06 -18.06
CA THR A 10 1.75 76.49 -16.71
C THR A 10 0.34 76.61 -16.11
N PRO A 11 -0.20 75.56 -15.47
CA PRO A 11 -1.36 75.68 -14.59
C PRO A 11 -0.92 75.98 -13.15
N PRO A 12 -1.82 76.62 -12.34
CA PRO A 12 -1.47 77.22 -11.06
C PRO A 12 -1.44 76.17 -9.92
N ALA A 13 -0.70 76.53 -8.86
CA ALA A 13 -0.63 75.83 -7.59
C ALA A 13 -2.03 75.73 -6.92
N HIS A 14 -2.41 74.51 -6.56
CA HIS A 14 -3.58 74.30 -5.67
C HIS A 14 -3.21 73.42 -4.48
N SER A 15 -3.28 74.04 -3.35
CA SER A 15 -3.98 73.76 -2.09
C SER A 15 -4.06 72.30 -1.67
N SER A 16 -3.41 72.05 -0.54
CA SER A 16 -3.60 70.95 0.39
C SER A 16 -5.11 70.60 0.63
N TYR A 17 -5.52 69.39 0.19
CA TYR A 17 -6.72 68.74 0.73
C TYR A 17 -6.27 67.65 1.68
N GLY A 18 -6.65 67.81 2.98
CA GLY A 18 -6.50 66.79 3.99
C GLY A 18 -7.32 65.54 3.60
N ALA A 19 -6.72 64.39 3.73
CA ALA A 19 -7.38 63.11 3.59
C ALA A 19 -8.37 62.91 4.74
N PRO A 20 -9.52 62.34 4.50
CA PRO A 20 -10.46 62.02 5.57
C PRO A 20 -10.05 60.71 6.27
N GLU A 21 -9.28 60.81 7.35
CA GLU A 21 -9.02 59.69 8.28
C GLU A 21 -10.29 59.24 9.03
N ASP A 22 -11.35 60.01 9.00
CA ASP A 22 -12.62 59.71 9.74
C ASP A 22 -13.59 58.76 9.06
N ALA A 23 -13.40 58.35 7.79
CA ALA A 23 -14.38 57.54 7.06
C ALA A 23 -14.17 56.03 7.29
N ASP A 24 -12.95 55.56 7.51
CA ASP A 24 -12.66 54.15 7.76
C ASP A 24 -12.95 53.75 9.22
N ASP A 25 -12.71 54.61 10.19
CA ASP A 25 -13.07 54.41 11.59
C ASP A 25 -14.61 54.36 11.80
N ALA A 26 -15.35 55.21 11.09
CA ALA A 26 -16.81 55.19 11.10
C ALA A 26 -17.41 53.93 10.44
N ARG A 27 -16.72 53.39 9.43
CA ARG A 27 -17.13 52.15 8.73
C ARG A 27 -16.84 50.90 9.57
N ASP A 28 -15.73 50.85 10.29
CA ASP A 28 -15.39 49.75 11.18
C ASP A 28 -16.19 49.78 12.48
N SER A 29 -16.50 50.97 13.00
CA SER A 29 -17.45 51.16 14.12
C SER A 29 -18.87 50.70 13.75
N LYS A 30 -19.39 51.02 12.55
CA LYS A 30 -20.68 50.52 12.06
C LYS A 30 -20.70 49.01 11.85
N LYS A 31 -19.60 48.41 11.35
CA LYS A 31 -19.48 46.95 11.24
C LYS A 31 -19.45 46.27 12.62
N ALA A 32 -18.74 46.85 13.58
CA ALA A 32 -18.68 46.35 14.96
C ALA A 32 -20.07 46.41 15.64
N ALA A 33 -20.79 47.51 15.48
CA ALA A 33 -22.14 47.69 16.02
C ALA A 33 -23.15 46.73 15.37
N LEU A 34 -23.07 46.51 14.05
CA LEU A 34 -23.92 45.54 13.36
C LEU A 34 -23.64 44.10 13.81
N LYS A 35 -22.38 43.77 14.05
CA LYS A 35 -21.93 42.46 14.58
C LYS A 35 -22.41 42.24 16.01
N ALA A 36 -22.38 43.29 16.85
CA ALA A 36 -22.92 43.26 18.22
C ALA A 36 -24.44 43.07 18.24
N ARG A 37 -25.16 43.78 17.38
CA ARG A 37 -26.61 43.67 17.22
C ARG A 37 -27.05 42.28 16.76
N ARG A 38 -26.34 41.68 15.79
CA ARG A 38 -26.57 40.30 15.35
C ARG A 38 -26.27 39.26 16.46
N ARG A 39 -25.26 39.50 17.30
CA ARG A 39 -24.96 38.65 18.47
C ARG A 39 -26.06 38.74 19.54
N ALA A 40 -26.53 39.94 19.85
CA ALA A 40 -27.63 40.17 20.80
C ALA A 40 -28.96 39.56 20.34
N SER A 41 -29.32 39.73 19.06
CA SER A 41 -30.53 39.11 18.46
C SER A 41 -30.44 37.56 18.47
N LYS A 42 -29.26 37.00 18.22
CA LYS A 42 -29.05 35.54 18.28
C LYS A 42 -29.12 35.02 19.71
N ALA A 43 -28.61 35.76 20.69
CA ALA A 43 -28.72 35.43 22.11
C ALA A 43 -30.16 35.48 22.60
N ALA A 44 -30.93 36.54 22.23
CA ALA A 44 -32.34 36.67 22.56
C ALA A 44 -33.22 35.55 21.95
N ARG A 45 -32.98 35.16 20.69
CA ARG A 45 -33.67 34.02 20.06
C ARG A 45 -33.36 32.69 20.74
N ARG A 46 -32.14 32.48 21.27
CA ARG A 46 -31.79 31.28 22.04
C ARG A 46 -32.44 31.25 23.41
N ALA A 47 -32.50 32.40 24.09
CA ALA A 47 -33.21 32.54 25.39
C ALA A 47 -34.71 32.27 25.23
N ALA A 48 -35.34 32.81 24.17
CA ALA A 48 -36.73 32.56 23.84
C ALA A 48 -37.04 31.12 23.44
N ALA A 49 -36.04 30.36 22.98
CA ALA A 49 -36.14 28.95 22.64
C ALA A 49 -35.79 28.00 23.82
N GLY A 50 -35.64 28.50 25.05
CA GLY A 50 -35.33 27.71 26.25
C GLY A 50 -33.94 27.03 26.24
N LEU A 51 -33.04 27.44 25.35
CA LEU A 51 -31.69 26.89 25.24
C LEU A 51 -30.76 27.57 26.24
N SER A 52 -30.20 26.80 27.17
CA SER A 52 -29.27 27.28 28.20
C SER A 52 -28.10 28.09 27.66
N ALA A 53 -27.51 28.96 28.51
CA ALA A 53 -26.29 29.68 28.20
C ALA A 53 -25.21 28.68 27.72
N ARG A 54 -24.45 29.06 26.70
CA ARG A 54 -23.36 28.22 26.19
C ARG A 54 -22.44 27.80 27.35
N ALA A 55 -22.17 26.49 27.45
CA ALA A 55 -21.14 25.96 28.34
C ALA A 55 -19.80 26.72 28.17
N PRO A 56 -18.96 26.79 29.22
CA PRO A 56 -17.66 27.44 29.15
C PRO A 56 -16.88 26.92 27.94
N ARG A 57 -16.32 27.84 27.14
CA ARG A 57 -15.56 27.49 25.95
C ARG A 57 -14.17 26.99 26.36
N PHE A 58 -13.96 25.67 26.30
CA PHE A 58 -12.65 25.07 26.43
C PHE A 58 -12.03 24.97 25.03
N GLY A 59 -10.85 25.59 24.79
CA GLY A 59 -10.09 25.50 23.56
C GLY A 59 -9.34 26.79 23.19
N ALA A 60 -8.38 26.64 22.30
CA ALA A 60 -7.64 27.78 21.73
C ALA A 60 -8.57 28.63 20.85
N ARG A 61 -8.35 29.95 20.80
CA ARG A 61 -9.05 30.83 19.84
C ARG A 61 -8.79 30.34 18.42
N ASN A 62 -9.72 30.65 17.48
CA ASN A 62 -9.62 30.26 16.05
C ASN A 62 -8.30 30.66 15.37
N GLU A 63 -7.58 31.63 15.93
CA GLU A 63 -6.26 32.09 15.48
C GLU A 63 -5.16 31.01 15.56
N ASN A 64 -5.33 29.99 16.41
CA ASN A 64 -4.36 28.90 16.60
C ASN A 64 -4.77 27.59 15.93
N ARG A 65 -5.86 27.57 15.15
CA ARG A 65 -6.41 26.34 14.55
C ARG A 65 -5.40 25.57 13.68
N ALA A 66 -4.58 26.29 12.90
CA ALA A 66 -3.55 25.65 12.08
C ALA A 66 -2.46 24.99 12.93
N ALA A 67 -2.03 25.63 14.05
CA ALA A 67 -1.05 25.05 14.95
C ALA A 67 -1.60 23.77 15.64
N VAL A 68 -2.85 23.80 16.08
CA VAL A 68 -3.52 22.64 16.70
C VAL A 68 -3.67 21.51 15.70
N PHE A 69 -4.03 21.83 14.45
CA PHE A 69 -4.18 20.82 13.41
C PHE A 69 -2.83 20.21 13.01
N VAL A 70 -1.76 21.01 12.87
CA VAL A 70 -0.40 20.50 12.61
C VAL A 70 0.07 19.60 13.77
N LYS A 71 -0.19 19.98 15.02
CA LYS A 71 0.11 19.12 16.17
C LYS A 71 -0.62 17.77 16.05
N PHE A 72 -1.91 17.79 15.71
CA PHE A 72 -2.68 16.57 15.47
C PHE A 72 -2.07 15.71 14.35
N LEU A 73 -1.65 16.30 13.22
CA LEU A 73 -1.01 15.57 12.12
C LEU A 73 0.29 14.89 12.57
N VAL A 74 1.12 15.60 13.34
CA VAL A 74 2.38 15.05 13.89
C VAL A 74 2.11 13.90 14.88
N GLU A 75 1.10 14.05 15.75
CA GLU A 75 0.72 13.01 16.73
C GLU A 75 0.08 11.79 16.06
N THR A 76 -0.69 11.97 14.98
CA THR A 76 -1.42 10.90 14.30
C THR A 76 -0.55 10.12 13.33
N PHE A 77 0.22 10.82 12.50
CA PHE A 77 0.99 10.20 11.43
C PHE A 77 2.49 10.08 11.71
N GLY A 78 3.00 10.73 12.76
CA GLY A 78 4.42 10.76 13.08
C GLY A 78 5.23 11.73 12.18
N VAL A 79 6.17 12.49 12.78
CA VAL A 79 6.94 13.52 12.04
C VAL A 79 7.83 12.92 10.96
N GLU A 80 8.44 11.76 11.22
CA GLU A 80 9.33 11.10 10.27
C GLU A 80 8.56 10.61 9.02
N ARG A 81 7.35 10.10 9.21
CA ARG A 81 6.49 9.73 8.11
C ARG A 81 6.05 10.96 7.30
N LEU A 82 5.66 12.03 7.96
CA LEU A 82 5.32 13.30 7.29
C LEU A 82 6.49 13.81 6.43
N ARG A 83 7.74 13.72 6.93
CA ARG A 83 8.96 14.10 6.19
C ARG A 83 9.19 13.22 4.97
N ARG A 84 9.11 11.91 5.14
CA ARG A 84 9.36 10.93 4.09
C ARG A 84 8.32 11.00 2.97
N GLU A 85 7.05 11.09 3.32
CA GLU A 85 5.94 10.98 2.37
C GLU A 85 5.47 12.32 1.81
N GLY A 86 5.71 13.40 2.51
CA GLY A 86 5.21 14.73 2.15
C GLY A 86 3.71 14.91 2.38
N VAL A 87 3.27 16.15 2.42
CA VAL A 87 1.89 16.55 2.71
C VAL A 87 1.33 17.41 1.59
N CYS A 88 0.11 17.08 1.11
CA CYS A 88 -0.69 17.93 0.24
C CYS A 88 -1.71 18.71 1.09
N ASP A 89 -1.58 20.03 1.17
CA ASP A 89 -2.48 20.96 1.88
C ASP A 89 -3.50 21.51 0.88
N VAL A 90 -4.69 20.92 0.86
CA VAL A 90 -5.73 21.22 -0.14
C VAL A 90 -6.62 22.37 0.33
N ALA A 91 -6.82 23.35 -0.55
CA ALA A 91 -7.54 24.59 -0.27
C ALA A 91 -7.01 25.29 1.00
N GLY A 92 -5.68 25.26 1.17
CA GLY A 92 -4.99 25.71 2.38
C GLY A 92 -4.95 27.23 2.53
N GLY A 93 -5.56 27.97 1.63
CA GLY A 93 -5.69 29.40 1.69
C GLY A 93 -4.36 30.12 1.58
N ARG A 94 -3.93 30.74 2.67
CA ARG A 94 -2.61 31.42 2.73
C ARG A 94 -1.44 30.47 3.00
N GLY A 95 -1.70 29.16 3.11
CA GLY A 95 -0.67 28.15 3.34
C GLY A 95 -0.12 28.12 4.77
N GLU A 96 -0.90 28.45 5.80
CA GLU A 96 -0.39 28.46 7.18
C GLU A 96 0.01 27.05 7.66
N ILE A 97 -0.72 25.99 7.24
CA ILE A 97 -0.36 24.59 7.54
C ILE A 97 0.94 24.23 6.83
N THR A 98 1.01 24.48 5.53
CA THR A 98 2.20 24.29 4.69
C THR A 98 3.42 24.98 5.30
N CYS A 99 3.30 26.27 5.68
CA CYS A 99 4.40 27.00 6.31
C CYS A 99 4.85 26.39 7.66
N ARG A 100 3.91 25.91 8.48
CA ARG A 100 4.25 25.28 9.77
C ARG A 100 4.94 23.94 9.56
N LEU A 101 4.44 23.10 8.67
CA LEU A 101 5.02 21.80 8.37
C LEU A 101 6.41 21.95 7.75
N ALA A 102 6.56 22.78 6.72
CA ALA A 102 7.84 22.96 6.03
C ALA A 102 8.89 23.68 6.91
N HIS A 103 8.52 24.79 7.57
CA HIS A 103 9.49 25.57 8.35
C HIS A 103 9.83 24.93 9.71
N CYS A 104 8.82 24.43 10.45
CA CYS A 104 9.04 23.93 11.82
C CYS A 104 9.37 22.43 11.88
N HIS A 105 8.89 21.64 10.92
CA HIS A 105 9.02 20.18 10.94
C HIS A 105 9.82 19.60 9.78
N GLU A 106 10.30 20.42 8.84
CA GLU A 106 11.09 20.03 7.64
C GLU A 106 10.33 19.03 6.73
N VAL A 107 9.01 19.18 6.65
CA VAL A 107 8.15 18.37 5.81
C VAL A 107 8.01 18.98 4.42
N ARG A 108 8.20 18.17 3.37
CA ARG A 108 7.87 18.57 2.00
C ARG A 108 6.37 18.77 1.86
N CYS A 109 5.94 19.91 1.33
CA CYS A 109 4.52 20.25 1.20
C CYS A 109 4.17 20.73 -0.21
N VAL A 110 3.01 20.30 -0.68
CA VAL A 110 2.35 20.82 -1.88
C VAL A 110 1.06 21.51 -1.44
N LEU A 111 1.00 22.83 -1.61
CA LEU A 111 -0.22 23.61 -1.37
C LEU A 111 -1.04 23.68 -2.64
N VAL A 112 -2.23 23.09 -2.65
CA VAL A 112 -3.20 23.24 -3.75
C VAL A 112 -4.21 24.31 -3.39
N GLU A 113 -4.17 25.42 -4.09
CA GLU A 113 -5.04 26.57 -3.82
C GLU A 113 -5.45 27.25 -5.15
N PRO A 114 -6.75 27.35 -5.48
CA PRO A 114 -7.20 27.92 -6.75
C PRO A 114 -7.06 29.44 -6.84
N ARG A 115 -6.72 30.12 -5.74
CA ARG A 115 -6.51 31.58 -5.73
C ARG A 115 -5.10 31.91 -6.15
N GLU A 116 -4.95 32.87 -7.02
CA GLU A 116 -3.68 33.38 -7.48
C GLU A 116 -2.86 34.05 -6.37
N ALA A 117 -1.55 34.09 -6.56
CA ALA A 117 -0.59 34.87 -5.75
C ALA A 117 -0.54 34.50 -4.25
N VAL A 118 -0.46 33.22 -3.91
CA VAL A 118 -0.19 32.82 -2.53
C VAL A 118 1.27 33.08 -2.18
N ASP A 119 1.52 34.02 -1.27
CA ASP A 119 2.84 34.35 -0.75
C ASP A 119 3.12 33.60 0.56
N LEU A 120 3.84 32.47 0.45
CA LEU A 120 4.24 31.65 1.60
C LEU A 120 5.29 32.34 2.47
N GLN A 121 6.17 33.17 1.89
CA GLN A 121 7.18 33.93 2.65
C GLN A 121 6.51 34.98 3.54
N ALA A 122 5.55 35.74 3.02
CA ALA A 122 4.77 36.66 3.83
C ALA A 122 3.94 35.91 4.90
N THR A 123 3.45 34.71 4.60
CA THR A 123 2.67 33.90 5.54
C THR A 123 3.55 33.38 6.68
N VAL A 124 4.75 32.88 6.41
CA VAL A 124 5.66 32.42 7.48
C VAL A 124 6.06 33.55 8.39
N LEU A 125 6.40 34.73 7.86
CA LEU A 125 6.77 35.89 8.66
C LEU A 125 5.61 36.43 9.51
N LYS A 126 4.43 36.60 8.93
CA LYS A 126 3.27 37.20 9.60
C LYS A 126 2.49 36.26 10.51
N ARG A 127 2.50 34.96 10.26
CA ARG A 127 1.64 33.99 10.93
C ARG A 127 2.36 32.93 11.75
N VAL A 128 3.57 32.51 11.32
CA VAL A 128 4.36 31.48 11.99
C VAL A 128 5.39 32.09 12.92
N ALA A 129 6.21 33.03 12.44
CA ALA A 129 7.27 33.68 13.20
C ALA A 129 6.82 34.24 14.56
N PRO A 130 5.70 34.98 14.69
CA PRO A 130 5.28 35.53 15.98
C PRO A 130 5.01 34.48 17.07
N ARG A 131 4.85 33.22 16.69
CA ARG A 131 4.56 32.10 17.60
C ARG A 131 5.79 31.22 17.87
N LEU A 132 6.94 31.54 17.27
CA LEU A 132 8.19 30.86 17.53
C LEU A 132 8.88 31.40 18.79
N PRO A 133 9.72 30.60 19.47
CA PRO A 133 10.60 31.11 20.50
C PRO A 133 11.44 32.31 20.00
N ALA A 134 11.70 33.29 20.88
CA ALA A 134 12.25 34.58 20.53
C ALA A 134 13.56 34.51 19.68
N ARG A 135 14.44 33.53 19.96
CA ARG A 135 15.68 33.31 19.20
C ARG A 135 15.43 32.96 17.71
N TYR A 136 14.49 32.04 17.47
CA TYR A 136 14.13 31.58 16.11
C TYR A 136 13.36 32.66 15.34
N ARG A 137 12.47 33.37 16.06
CA ARG A 137 11.69 34.48 15.49
C ARG A 137 12.63 35.57 15.01
N ARG A 138 13.59 36.03 15.85
CA ARG A 138 14.54 37.06 15.50
C ARG A 138 15.36 36.69 14.27
N HIS A 139 15.91 35.47 14.24
CA HIS A 139 16.67 34.99 13.09
C HIS A 139 15.86 35.01 11.79
N LEU A 140 14.58 34.55 11.84
CA LEU A 140 13.70 34.55 10.67
C LEU A 140 13.30 35.97 10.24
N GLU A 141 13.07 36.89 11.18
CA GLU A 141 12.76 38.29 10.93
C GLU A 141 13.97 39.03 10.33
N GLU A 142 15.17 38.78 10.84
CA GLU A 142 16.42 39.33 10.32
C GLU A 142 16.74 38.84 8.89
N ALA A 143 16.52 37.56 8.62
CA ALA A 143 16.70 37.01 7.29
C ALA A 143 15.63 37.47 6.28
N GLY A 144 14.46 37.92 6.76
CA GLY A 144 13.34 38.35 5.94
C GLY A 144 12.67 37.25 5.09
N ARG A 145 13.18 36.02 5.16
CA ARG A 145 12.69 34.85 4.40
C ARG A 145 13.02 33.54 5.10
N SER A 146 12.37 32.44 4.68
CA SER A 146 12.66 31.09 5.13
C SER A 146 13.18 30.25 3.97
N GLU A 147 14.44 29.84 4.02
CA GLU A 147 15.04 28.92 3.04
C GLU A 147 14.33 27.55 3.02
N ARG A 148 13.82 27.10 4.17
CA ARG A 148 13.04 25.86 4.25
C ARG A 148 11.75 25.93 3.44
N ILE A 149 11.07 27.09 3.43
CA ILE A 149 9.89 27.29 2.59
C ILE A 149 10.27 27.22 1.11
N GLU A 150 11.36 27.85 0.69
CA GLU A 150 11.83 27.83 -0.70
C GLU A 150 12.15 26.40 -1.18
N ARG A 151 12.74 25.59 -0.32
CA ARG A 151 13.16 24.24 -0.64
C ARG A 151 12.06 23.20 -0.53
N LEU A 152 11.12 23.35 0.41
CA LEU A 152 10.20 22.29 0.82
C LEU A 152 8.73 22.56 0.48
N ALA A 153 8.36 23.75 0.06
CA ALA A 153 6.98 24.11 -0.22
C ALA A 153 6.78 24.51 -1.68
N THR A 154 5.83 23.85 -2.34
CA THR A 154 5.39 24.16 -3.71
C THR A 154 3.95 24.61 -3.69
N VAL A 155 3.62 25.66 -4.47
CA VAL A 155 2.24 26.13 -4.65
C VAL A 155 1.74 25.68 -6.02
N VAL A 156 0.56 25.03 -6.02
CA VAL A 156 -0.17 24.62 -7.19
C VAL A 156 -1.44 25.46 -7.27
N GLU A 157 -1.48 26.41 -8.21
CA GLU A 157 -2.65 27.27 -8.45
C GLU A 157 -3.69 26.53 -9.29
N SER A 158 -4.44 25.66 -8.63
CA SER A 158 -5.44 24.81 -9.28
C SER A 158 -6.58 24.45 -8.34
N PRO A 159 -7.79 24.17 -8.85
CA PRO A 159 -8.78 23.39 -8.11
C PRO A 159 -8.23 22.00 -7.78
N PHE A 160 -8.79 21.36 -6.75
CA PHE A 160 -8.46 19.97 -6.40
C PHE A 160 -9.56 19.02 -6.90
N PRO A 161 -9.21 17.88 -7.54
CA PRO A 161 -7.85 17.50 -7.97
C PRO A 161 -7.38 18.30 -9.21
N PRO A 162 -6.07 18.56 -9.35
CA PRO A 162 -5.52 19.21 -10.54
C PRO A 162 -5.81 18.41 -11.81
N ARG A 163 -6.08 19.13 -12.91
CA ARG A 163 -6.39 18.49 -14.21
C ARG A 163 -5.16 18.32 -15.10
N ASP A 164 -4.16 19.16 -14.95
CA ASP A 164 -2.91 19.03 -15.69
C ASP A 164 -1.99 17.98 -15.07
N ALA A 165 -1.27 17.25 -15.92
CA ALA A 165 -0.47 16.09 -15.52
C ALA A 165 0.67 16.45 -14.55
N ALA A 166 1.33 17.60 -14.72
CA ALA A 166 2.47 18.00 -13.89
C ALA A 166 2.02 18.30 -12.45
N ASN A 167 0.95 19.06 -12.28
CA ASN A 167 0.39 19.37 -10.96
C ASN A 167 -0.25 18.13 -10.31
N ALA A 168 -0.90 17.26 -11.11
CA ALA A 168 -1.43 16.00 -10.63
C ALA A 168 -0.30 15.09 -10.07
N ALA A 169 0.84 15.01 -10.75
CA ALA A 169 2.00 14.25 -10.29
C ALA A 169 2.59 14.80 -8.97
N LEU A 170 2.67 16.13 -8.82
CA LEU A 170 3.11 16.75 -7.56
C LEU A 170 2.20 16.37 -6.39
N VAL A 171 0.88 16.39 -6.58
CA VAL A 171 -0.11 16.00 -5.58
C VAL A 171 -0.03 14.50 -5.27
N ALA A 172 0.05 13.67 -6.30
CA ALA A 172 0.17 12.21 -6.18
C ALA A 172 1.47 11.81 -5.45
N GLY A 173 2.55 12.58 -5.61
CA GLY A 173 3.80 12.41 -4.88
C GLY A 173 3.72 12.66 -3.37
N CYS A 174 2.59 13.17 -2.84
CA CYS A 174 2.35 13.32 -1.40
C CYS A 174 1.60 12.11 -0.85
N GLY A 175 2.10 11.54 0.27
CA GLY A 175 1.46 10.38 0.93
C GLY A 175 0.31 10.76 1.85
N ILE A 176 0.23 12.01 2.30
CA ILE A 176 -0.79 12.46 3.26
C ILE A 176 -1.48 13.71 2.72
N TRP A 177 -2.81 13.67 2.61
CA TRP A 177 -3.61 14.77 2.09
C TRP A 177 -4.46 15.40 3.17
N VAL A 178 -4.37 16.70 3.30
CA VAL A 178 -5.03 17.41 4.40
C VAL A 178 -5.88 18.58 3.94
N GLY A 179 -6.92 18.88 4.72
CA GLY A 179 -7.81 20.00 4.45
C GLY A 179 -8.38 20.60 5.72
N LEU A 180 -7.89 21.77 6.13
CA LEU A 180 -8.46 22.50 7.27
C LEU A 180 -9.48 23.53 6.79
N HIS A 181 -10.76 23.20 6.87
CA HIS A 181 -11.85 24.01 6.35
C HIS A 181 -11.76 24.22 4.82
N ALA A 182 -11.52 23.14 4.11
CA ALA A 182 -11.37 23.11 2.65
C ALA A 182 -12.69 23.33 1.87
N ASP A 183 -13.76 23.72 2.57
CA ASP A 183 -15.08 24.04 2.00
C ASP A 183 -15.59 22.93 1.04
N GLY A 184 -15.84 23.24 -0.24
CA GLY A 184 -16.35 22.30 -1.22
C GLY A 184 -15.37 21.18 -1.63
N ALA A 185 -14.06 21.36 -1.40
CA ALA A 185 -13.04 20.34 -1.73
C ALA A 185 -12.97 19.23 -0.67
N THR A 186 -13.60 19.38 0.51
CA THR A 186 -13.47 18.45 1.63
C THR A 186 -13.82 17.00 1.25
N GLU A 187 -14.89 16.77 0.51
CA GLU A 187 -15.29 15.43 0.09
C GLU A 187 -14.36 14.87 -0.97
N ALA A 188 -13.97 15.69 -1.94
CA ALA A 188 -13.02 15.28 -2.98
C ALA A 188 -11.68 14.84 -2.38
N ILE A 189 -11.19 15.48 -1.30
CA ILE A 189 -9.98 15.04 -0.60
C ILE A 189 -10.18 13.62 -0.06
N VAL A 190 -11.32 13.34 0.59
CA VAL A 190 -11.59 12.03 1.18
C VAL A 190 -11.70 10.95 0.10
N GLU A 191 -12.51 11.19 -0.93
CA GLU A 191 -12.75 10.21 -2.00
C GLU A 191 -11.49 9.90 -2.80
N GLU A 192 -10.76 10.92 -3.21
CA GLU A 192 -9.52 10.74 -3.96
C GLU A 192 -8.41 10.11 -3.11
N ALA A 193 -8.32 10.46 -1.81
CA ALA A 193 -7.36 9.84 -0.90
C ALA A 193 -7.67 8.34 -0.69
N LEU A 194 -8.94 7.98 -0.49
CA LEU A 194 -9.36 6.58 -0.38
C LEU A 194 -9.06 5.81 -1.67
N ARG A 195 -9.41 6.39 -2.83
CA ARG A 195 -9.15 5.79 -4.14
C ARG A 195 -7.66 5.57 -4.40
N ALA A 196 -6.82 6.54 -4.02
CA ALA A 196 -5.37 6.49 -4.20
C ALA A 196 -4.62 5.81 -3.04
N ARG A 197 -5.33 5.24 -2.06
CA ARG A 197 -4.74 4.64 -0.84
C ARG A 197 -3.77 5.60 -0.13
N LYS A 198 -4.13 6.88 -0.03
CA LYS A 198 -3.36 7.90 0.71
C LYS A 198 -3.96 8.13 2.09
N ALA A 199 -3.12 8.47 3.06
CA ALA A 199 -3.62 8.93 4.35
C ALA A 199 -4.26 10.30 4.20
N PHE A 200 -5.31 10.60 4.97
CA PHE A 200 -5.93 11.92 4.95
C PHE A 200 -6.36 12.40 6.33
N ALA A 201 -6.46 13.73 6.46
CA ALA A 201 -7.10 14.38 7.59
C ALA A 201 -7.84 15.65 7.13
N VAL A 202 -9.14 15.72 7.34
CA VAL A 202 -9.96 16.86 6.96
C VAL A 202 -10.78 17.40 8.13
N VAL A 203 -10.92 18.72 8.22
CA VAL A 203 -11.82 19.39 9.19
C VAL A 203 -12.97 20.05 8.43
N PRO A 204 -14.12 19.37 8.30
CA PRO A 204 -15.28 19.88 7.57
C PRO A 204 -15.84 21.17 8.19
N CYS A 205 -16.23 22.14 7.38
CA CYS A 205 -16.80 23.40 7.87
C CYS A 205 -18.14 23.77 7.22
N CYS A 206 -18.25 23.63 5.91
CA CYS A 206 -19.41 24.06 5.11
C CYS A 206 -20.08 22.85 4.45
N VAL A 207 -21.41 22.75 4.56
CA VAL A 207 -22.16 21.57 4.06
C VAL A 207 -22.62 21.75 2.61
N PHE A 208 -22.94 22.98 2.21
CA PHE A 208 -23.47 23.32 0.88
C PHE A 208 -24.61 22.41 0.38
N PRO A 209 -25.75 22.25 1.12
CA PRO A 209 -26.75 21.24 0.79
C PRO A 209 -27.41 21.41 -0.58
N ARG A 210 -27.36 22.63 -1.14
CA ARG A 210 -27.91 22.91 -2.49
C ARG A 210 -27.01 22.47 -3.61
N PHE A 211 -25.69 22.42 -3.39
CA PHE A 211 -24.70 21.96 -4.37
C PHE A 211 -24.48 20.45 -4.29
N PHE A 212 -24.66 19.86 -3.12
CA PHE A 212 -24.46 18.44 -2.86
C PHE A 212 -25.75 17.81 -2.33
N ALA A 213 -26.82 17.90 -3.12
CA ALA A 213 -28.16 17.47 -2.71
C ALA A 213 -28.31 15.94 -2.55
N THR A 214 -27.41 15.16 -3.15
CA THR A 214 -27.42 13.69 -3.11
C THR A 214 -26.74 13.09 -1.88
N ARG A 215 -26.04 13.90 -1.06
CA ARG A 215 -25.38 13.39 0.16
C ARG A 215 -26.43 12.93 1.18
N ALA A 216 -26.33 11.68 1.59
CA ALA A 216 -27.16 11.10 2.64
C ALA A 216 -26.28 10.35 3.66
N THR A 217 -26.67 10.37 4.93
CA THR A 217 -26.08 9.54 5.99
C THR A 217 -26.46 8.07 5.79
N GLU A 218 -25.82 7.12 6.48
CA GLU A 218 -26.11 5.68 6.36
C GLU A 218 -27.58 5.32 6.61
N ASP A 219 -28.26 6.07 7.46
CA ASP A 219 -29.70 5.94 7.73
C ASP A 219 -30.60 6.68 6.71
N GLY A 220 -30.04 7.12 5.58
CA GLY A 220 -30.74 7.74 4.46
C GLY A 220 -31.15 9.21 4.66
N ARG A 221 -30.79 9.85 5.78
CA ARG A 221 -31.12 11.26 6.02
C ARG A 221 -30.22 12.20 5.21
N PRO A 222 -30.77 13.28 4.62
CA PRO A 222 -29.97 14.26 3.90
C PRO A 222 -28.93 14.95 4.80
N VAL A 223 -27.71 15.14 4.31
CA VAL A 223 -26.62 15.84 5.01
C VAL A 223 -26.90 17.35 5.04
N ARG A 224 -27.29 17.88 6.17
CA ARG A 224 -27.69 19.31 6.35
C ARG A 224 -26.86 20.06 7.38
N THR A 225 -26.23 19.36 8.31
CA THR A 225 -25.39 19.93 9.36
C THR A 225 -23.94 19.51 9.21
N THR A 226 -23.03 20.21 9.90
CA THR A 226 -21.62 19.79 9.93
C THR A 226 -21.46 18.45 10.64
N ALA A 227 -22.33 18.13 11.60
CA ALA A 227 -22.32 16.83 12.26
C ALA A 227 -22.69 15.71 11.27
N ASP A 228 -23.75 15.92 10.46
CA ASP A 228 -24.13 14.96 9.41
C ASP A 228 -23.00 14.80 8.38
N LEU A 229 -22.32 15.89 7.99
CA LEU A 229 -21.19 15.82 7.05
C LEU A 229 -20.01 15.04 7.62
N VAL A 230 -19.70 15.20 8.92
CA VAL A 230 -18.66 14.42 9.59
C VAL A 230 -19.04 12.93 9.60
N SER A 231 -20.27 12.58 9.95
CA SER A 231 -20.75 11.19 9.93
C SER A 231 -20.73 10.60 8.52
N TYR A 232 -21.21 11.33 7.53
CA TYR A 232 -21.20 10.95 6.12
C TYR A 232 -19.78 10.66 5.60
N LEU A 233 -18.81 11.54 5.89
CA LEU A 233 -17.42 11.34 5.46
C LEU A 233 -16.75 10.19 6.22
N ALA A 234 -17.08 10.01 7.50
CA ALA A 234 -16.54 8.90 8.30
C ALA A 234 -17.05 7.54 7.84
N ALA A 235 -18.28 7.45 7.35
CA ALA A 235 -18.89 6.23 6.86
C ALA A 235 -18.30 5.73 5.51
N LYS A 236 -17.51 6.55 4.81
CA LYS A 236 -16.92 6.15 3.52
C LYS A 236 -15.86 5.02 3.64
N ASP A 237 -15.29 4.82 4.82
CA ASP A 237 -14.32 3.73 5.08
C ASP A 237 -14.32 3.38 6.57
N ALA A 238 -14.39 2.09 6.90
CA ALA A 238 -14.45 1.60 8.28
C ALA A 238 -13.20 1.94 9.13
N ARG A 239 -12.05 2.22 8.50
CA ARG A 239 -10.82 2.67 9.17
C ARG A 239 -10.83 4.13 9.57
N THR A 240 -11.86 4.87 9.18
CA THR A 240 -11.93 6.31 9.43
C THR A 240 -12.19 6.60 10.90
N CYS A 241 -11.38 7.49 11.47
CA CYS A 241 -11.51 7.97 12.84
C CYS A 241 -12.02 9.41 12.88
N THR A 242 -12.75 9.76 13.96
CA THR A 242 -13.16 11.14 14.21
C THR A 242 -12.65 11.63 15.55
N THR A 243 -11.98 12.78 15.56
CA THR A 243 -11.42 13.40 16.77
C THR A 243 -11.86 14.85 16.91
N THR A 244 -11.99 15.34 18.13
CA THR A 244 -12.32 16.76 18.40
C THR A 244 -11.05 17.52 18.74
N LEU A 245 -10.67 18.49 17.91
CA LEU A 245 -9.47 19.29 18.10
C LEU A 245 -9.69 20.42 19.13
N ALA A 246 -8.62 20.80 19.84
CA ALA A 246 -8.64 21.75 20.95
C ALA A 246 -8.68 23.21 20.47
N PHE A 247 -9.64 23.58 19.58
CA PHE A 247 -9.94 24.96 19.20
C PHE A 247 -11.45 25.19 19.08
N GLU A 248 -11.87 26.46 19.08
CA GLU A 248 -13.28 26.80 19.02
C GLU A 248 -13.88 26.69 17.62
N GLY A 249 -15.15 26.30 17.51
CA GLY A 249 -15.94 26.33 16.28
C GLY A 249 -16.06 24.97 15.61
N LYS A 250 -15.78 24.88 14.31
CA LYS A 250 -15.80 23.66 13.53
C LYS A 250 -14.45 22.97 13.69
N ASN A 251 -14.38 22.02 14.60
CA ASN A 251 -13.13 21.44 15.11
C ASN A 251 -13.12 19.90 15.14
N ARG A 252 -14.10 19.26 14.49
CA ARG A 252 -14.06 17.80 14.31
C ARG A 252 -13.23 17.47 13.09
N VAL A 253 -12.17 16.68 13.29
CA VAL A 253 -11.36 16.11 12.22
C VAL A 253 -11.89 14.72 11.87
N VAL A 254 -11.92 14.42 10.59
CA VAL A 254 -12.13 13.10 10.01
C VAL A 254 -10.81 12.69 9.42
N SER A 255 -10.22 11.57 9.85
CA SER A 255 -8.92 11.10 9.39
C SER A 255 -8.93 9.60 9.15
N CYS A 256 -8.14 9.17 8.19
CA CYS A 256 -7.96 7.77 7.86
C CYS A 256 -6.54 7.54 7.34
N ASP A 257 -5.95 6.43 7.69
CA ASP A 257 -4.78 5.91 7.00
C ASP A 257 -5.23 4.85 5.98
N ALA A 258 -5.66 5.30 4.81
CA ALA A 258 -6.14 4.41 3.75
C ALA A 258 -5.02 3.54 3.15
N SER A 259 -3.75 3.90 3.37
CA SER A 259 -2.59 3.10 2.96
C SER A 259 -2.23 2.01 3.98
N ALA A 260 -2.74 2.06 5.20
CA ALA A 260 -2.40 1.07 6.22
C ALA A 260 -2.97 -0.31 5.89
N VAL A 261 -2.15 -1.34 6.10
CA VAL A 261 -2.60 -2.74 6.12
C VAL A 261 -3.46 -2.96 7.36
N ARG A 262 -4.56 -3.67 7.21
CA ARG A 262 -5.47 -4.01 8.31
C ARG A 262 -4.79 -4.96 9.28
N VAL A 263 -5.03 -4.77 10.58
CA VAL A 263 -4.59 -5.69 11.64
C VAL A 263 -5.74 -6.67 11.94
N ALA A 264 -5.42 -7.96 12.02
CA ALA A 264 -6.39 -8.99 12.34
C ALA A 264 -6.79 -8.93 13.82
N ALA A 265 -8.08 -8.96 14.11
CA ALA A 265 -8.59 -9.13 15.46
C ALA A 265 -8.70 -10.61 15.84
N GLY A 266 -8.69 -11.53 14.86
CA GLY A 266 -8.75 -12.97 15.08
C GLY A 266 -8.65 -13.80 13.79
N PRO A 267 -8.72 -15.13 13.89
CA PRO A 267 -8.58 -16.02 12.73
C PRO A 267 -9.60 -15.78 11.60
N ALA A 268 -10.83 -15.37 11.94
CA ALA A 268 -11.86 -15.07 10.96
C ALA A 268 -11.48 -13.91 10.02
N ASP A 269 -10.77 -12.90 10.56
CA ASP A 269 -10.26 -11.79 9.75
C ASP A 269 -9.18 -12.26 8.77
N VAL A 270 -8.34 -13.23 9.21
CA VAL A 270 -7.30 -13.82 8.36
C VAL A 270 -7.95 -14.58 7.20
N SER A 271 -8.91 -15.46 7.49
CA SER A 271 -9.65 -16.19 6.45
C SER A 271 -10.37 -15.26 5.47
N SER A 272 -10.99 -14.19 5.98
CA SER A 272 -11.63 -13.17 5.15
C SER A 272 -10.61 -12.43 4.26
N ALA A 273 -9.42 -12.13 4.76
CA ALA A 273 -8.37 -11.47 3.98
C ALA A 273 -7.81 -12.39 2.87
N VAL A 274 -7.62 -13.68 3.16
CA VAL A 274 -7.21 -14.69 2.17
C VAL A 274 -8.26 -14.78 1.05
N LEU A 275 -9.53 -14.93 1.40
CA LEU A 275 -10.64 -14.97 0.42
C LEU A 275 -10.77 -13.69 -0.42
N ALA A 276 -10.53 -12.52 0.19
CA ALA A 276 -10.57 -11.23 -0.48
C ALA A 276 -9.30 -10.94 -1.30
N ASN A 277 -8.28 -11.77 -1.17
CA ASN A 277 -6.94 -11.53 -1.71
C ASN A 277 -6.38 -10.15 -1.28
N GLU A 278 -6.53 -9.80 0.02
CA GLU A 278 -6.07 -8.53 0.61
C GLU A 278 -5.02 -8.77 1.70
N PRO A 279 -4.00 -7.89 1.84
CA PRO A 279 -2.97 -8.05 2.86
C PRO A 279 -3.53 -7.83 4.27
N ILE A 280 -3.01 -8.58 5.24
CA ILE A 280 -3.38 -8.45 6.65
C ILE A 280 -2.16 -8.69 7.56
N LEU A 281 -2.05 -7.91 8.63
CA LEU A 281 -1.05 -8.06 9.68
C LEU A 281 -1.65 -8.83 10.86
N ILE A 282 -0.96 -9.86 11.33
CA ILE A 282 -1.34 -10.68 12.49
C ILE A 282 -0.31 -10.43 13.59
N GLU A 283 -0.67 -9.62 14.58
CA GLU A 283 0.22 -9.29 15.69
C GLU A 283 0.43 -10.49 16.61
N ASP A 284 1.59 -10.58 17.23
CA ASP A 284 2.00 -11.61 18.19
C ASP A 284 1.83 -13.08 17.72
N SER A 285 1.54 -13.33 16.45
CA SER A 285 1.33 -14.67 15.88
C SER A 285 2.54 -15.59 16.02
N ALA A 286 3.77 -15.04 16.05
CA ALA A 286 5.00 -15.78 16.23
C ALA A 286 5.54 -15.73 17.68
N ALA A 287 4.82 -15.13 18.63
CA ALA A 287 5.31 -14.92 20.01
C ALA A 287 5.65 -16.23 20.73
N THR A 288 4.89 -17.29 20.47
CA THR A 288 5.05 -18.60 21.12
C THR A 288 6.00 -19.54 20.40
N TRP A 289 6.52 -19.17 19.23
CA TRP A 289 7.40 -20.03 18.46
C TRP A 289 8.73 -20.29 19.15
N ARG A 290 9.26 -21.48 18.97
CA ARG A 290 10.60 -21.83 19.46
C ARG A 290 11.66 -20.87 18.91
N ALA A 291 11.57 -20.48 17.63
CA ALA A 291 12.46 -19.50 16.99
C ALA A 291 12.49 -18.19 17.78
N THR A 292 11.32 -17.63 18.09
CA THR A 292 11.21 -16.37 18.84
C THR A 292 11.81 -16.51 20.24
N ARG A 293 11.42 -17.55 20.98
CA ARG A 293 11.90 -17.74 22.37
C ARG A 293 13.39 -18.04 22.44
N SER A 294 13.96 -18.74 21.45
CA SER A 294 15.36 -19.14 21.45
C SER A 294 16.30 -18.08 20.89
N TRP A 295 15.86 -17.33 19.87
CA TRP A 295 16.72 -16.44 19.10
C TRP A 295 16.56 -14.96 19.42
N THR A 296 15.61 -14.61 20.29
CA THR A 296 15.40 -13.20 20.66
C THR A 296 15.38 -12.98 22.16
N ALA A 297 15.76 -11.76 22.58
CA ALA A 297 15.53 -11.20 23.89
C ALA A 297 14.99 -9.77 23.70
N ASP A 298 13.86 -9.45 24.33
CA ASP A 298 13.18 -8.14 24.23
C ASP A 298 12.94 -7.71 22.76
N GLY A 299 12.59 -8.67 21.89
CA GLY A 299 12.36 -8.43 20.46
C GLY A 299 13.62 -8.19 19.62
N LYS A 300 14.81 -8.27 20.21
CA LYS A 300 16.10 -8.12 19.53
C LYS A 300 16.75 -9.47 19.30
N LEU A 301 17.47 -9.59 18.18
CA LEU A 301 18.21 -10.79 17.81
C LEU A 301 19.33 -11.08 18.81
N VAL A 302 19.41 -12.33 19.29
CA VAL A 302 20.54 -12.86 20.07
C VAL A 302 21.41 -13.69 19.13
N VAL A 303 22.41 -13.05 18.54
CA VAL A 303 23.28 -13.61 17.48
C VAL A 303 23.92 -14.93 17.93
N GLN A 304 24.38 -15.02 19.19
CA GLN A 304 25.04 -16.21 19.76
C GLN A 304 24.10 -17.44 19.74
N ASN A 305 22.80 -17.23 19.95
CA ASN A 305 21.84 -18.32 19.93
C ASN A 305 21.59 -18.83 18.51
N VAL A 306 21.45 -17.93 17.53
CA VAL A 306 21.34 -18.30 16.12
C VAL A 306 22.61 -19.02 15.66
N GLN A 307 23.78 -18.51 16.05
CA GLN A 307 25.07 -19.14 15.73
C GLN A 307 25.20 -20.55 16.33
N ARG A 308 24.74 -20.75 17.56
CA ARG A 308 24.75 -22.08 18.22
C ARG A 308 23.87 -23.08 17.43
N ASP A 309 22.67 -22.66 17.03
CA ASP A 309 21.66 -23.55 16.48
C ASP A 309 21.80 -23.76 14.95
N LEU A 310 22.26 -22.73 14.22
CA LEU A 310 22.32 -22.73 12.75
C LEU A 310 23.72 -22.45 12.18
N GLY A 311 24.73 -22.10 12.99
CA GLY A 311 26.01 -21.55 12.56
C GLY A 311 26.78 -22.42 11.57
N ASP A 312 26.69 -23.76 11.65
CA ASP A 312 27.34 -24.69 10.73
C ASP A 312 26.61 -24.91 9.40
N ARG A 313 25.39 -24.43 9.29
CA ARG A 313 24.61 -24.56 8.06
C ARG A 313 25.14 -23.61 7.00
N VAL A 314 25.11 -24.06 5.75
CA VAL A 314 25.42 -23.24 4.56
C VAL A 314 24.10 -22.67 4.04
N ALA A 315 24.09 -21.36 3.81
CA ALA A 315 22.93 -20.63 3.35
C ALA A 315 23.24 -19.76 2.13
N PRO A 316 22.30 -19.54 1.23
CA PRO A 316 22.44 -18.57 0.15
C PRO A 316 22.49 -17.14 0.72
N VAL A 317 23.35 -16.29 0.14
CA VAL A 317 23.49 -14.89 0.49
C VAL A 317 23.53 -14.06 -0.78
N VAL A 318 22.77 -12.97 -0.78
CA VAL A 318 22.83 -11.92 -1.82
C VAL A 318 23.68 -10.79 -1.25
N ALA A 319 24.83 -10.54 -1.85
CA ALA A 319 25.72 -9.45 -1.45
C ALA A 319 25.10 -8.06 -1.77
N GLY A 320 25.65 -6.99 -1.20
CA GLY A 320 25.15 -5.63 -1.42
C GLY A 320 25.17 -5.16 -2.88
N ASP A 321 26.06 -5.75 -3.71
CA ASP A 321 26.13 -5.53 -5.16
C ASP A 321 25.17 -6.43 -5.98
N GLY A 322 24.37 -7.27 -5.32
CA GLY A 322 23.43 -8.21 -5.93
C GLY A 322 24.02 -9.57 -6.31
N ALA A 323 25.32 -9.78 -6.11
CA ALA A 323 25.95 -11.08 -6.38
C ALA A 323 25.41 -12.17 -5.45
N ARG A 324 25.14 -13.36 -6.01
CA ARG A 324 24.68 -14.52 -5.22
C ARG A 324 25.86 -15.42 -4.87
N THR A 325 25.96 -15.78 -3.61
CA THR A 325 26.96 -16.68 -3.08
C THR A 325 26.35 -17.59 -2.01
N THR A 326 27.15 -18.53 -1.50
CA THR A 326 26.77 -19.32 -0.33
C THR A 326 27.86 -19.20 0.73
N MET A 327 27.46 -19.09 2.00
CA MET A 327 28.41 -19.09 3.12
C MET A 327 27.82 -19.77 4.34
N ARG A 328 28.64 -20.06 5.34
CA ARG A 328 28.13 -20.56 6.61
C ARG A 328 27.41 -19.46 7.37
N VAL A 329 26.32 -19.80 8.02
CA VAL A 329 25.54 -18.85 8.82
C VAL A 329 26.39 -18.13 9.86
N ARG A 330 27.35 -18.83 10.49
CA ARG A 330 28.30 -18.21 11.46
C ARG A 330 29.17 -17.12 10.83
N GLU A 331 29.59 -17.29 9.59
CA GLU A 331 30.38 -16.31 8.85
C GLU A 331 29.54 -15.08 8.51
N PHE A 332 28.32 -15.31 8.03
CA PHE A 332 27.36 -14.22 7.76
C PHE A 332 27.06 -13.41 9.03
N LEU A 333 26.86 -14.05 10.18
CA LEU A 333 26.55 -13.39 11.43
C LEU A 333 27.66 -12.44 11.90
N THR A 334 28.93 -12.65 11.52
CA THR A 334 30.02 -11.72 11.87
C THR A 334 29.94 -10.39 11.12
N THR A 335 29.29 -10.37 9.97
CA THR A 335 29.16 -9.17 9.10
C THR A 335 27.80 -8.48 9.24
N LEU A 336 26.89 -9.00 10.05
CA LEU A 336 25.49 -8.56 10.13
C LEU A 336 25.30 -7.06 10.42
N HIS A 337 26.26 -6.43 11.07
CA HIS A 337 26.24 -5.02 11.46
C HIS A 337 27.11 -4.12 10.58
N ASP A 338 27.78 -4.67 9.58
CA ASP A 338 28.63 -3.91 8.67
C ASP A 338 27.77 -3.22 7.61
N GLU A 339 28.13 -2.00 7.20
CA GLU A 339 27.49 -1.32 6.09
C GLU A 339 27.66 -2.11 4.80
N GLY A 340 26.59 -2.28 4.05
CA GLY A 340 26.60 -3.05 2.80
C GLY A 340 26.63 -4.57 3.00
N THR A 341 26.42 -5.06 4.22
CA THR A 341 26.25 -6.49 4.50
C THR A 341 25.19 -7.09 3.57
N GLY A 342 25.47 -8.25 3.04
CA GLY A 342 24.54 -9.01 2.21
C GLY A 342 23.26 -9.38 2.95
N TYR A 343 22.36 -10.01 2.25
CA TYR A 343 21.09 -10.52 2.76
C TYR A 343 21.07 -12.04 2.62
N LEU A 344 21.07 -12.77 3.75
CA LEU A 344 20.86 -14.21 3.76
C LEU A 344 19.40 -14.47 3.42
N LYS A 345 19.16 -15.15 2.30
CA LYS A 345 17.84 -15.40 1.72
C LYS A 345 17.71 -16.86 1.29
N ASP A 346 16.47 -17.30 1.16
CA ASP A 346 16.11 -18.59 0.59
C ASP A 346 16.77 -19.81 1.31
N PHE A 347 17.06 -19.69 2.63
CA PHE A 347 17.53 -20.79 3.42
C PHE A 347 16.37 -21.69 3.87
N HIS A 348 16.34 -22.95 3.40
CA HIS A 348 15.28 -23.94 3.67
C HIS A 348 15.30 -24.41 5.13
N LEU A 349 14.83 -23.58 6.07
CA LEU A 349 14.87 -23.85 7.49
C LEU A 349 14.12 -25.14 7.87
N HIS A 350 12.93 -25.34 7.30
CA HIS A 350 12.08 -26.50 7.63
C HIS A 350 12.79 -27.83 7.34
N ARG A 351 13.45 -27.94 6.21
CA ARG A 351 14.22 -29.14 5.83
C ARG A 351 15.53 -29.27 6.61
N ALA A 352 16.24 -28.16 6.79
CA ALA A 352 17.55 -28.18 7.47
C ALA A 352 17.41 -28.43 8.98
N SER A 353 16.32 -27.96 9.59
CA SER A 353 16.09 -28.06 11.03
C SER A 353 14.61 -27.86 11.34
N PRO A 354 13.78 -28.90 11.39
CA PRO A 354 12.33 -28.79 11.64
C PRO A 354 12.01 -28.41 13.09
N GLY A 355 10.77 -27.94 13.32
CA GLY A 355 10.23 -27.73 14.67
C GLY A 355 10.56 -26.37 15.31
N TRP A 356 10.97 -25.36 14.51
CA TRP A 356 11.22 -23.99 14.99
C TRP A 356 9.96 -23.12 15.04
N TYR A 357 8.95 -23.44 14.25
CA TYR A 357 7.73 -22.67 14.06
C TYR A 357 6.57 -23.55 13.60
N ALA A 358 5.38 -22.99 13.58
CA ALA A 358 4.20 -23.54 12.92
C ALA A 358 3.50 -22.43 12.11
N PRO A 359 2.87 -22.74 10.97
CA PRO A 359 2.09 -21.74 10.23
C PRO A 359 1.03 -21.08 11.12
N PRO A 360 0.79 -19.77 10.97
CA PRO A 360 -0.30 -19.11 11.70
C PRO A 360 -1.67 -19.69 11.30
N PRO A 361 -2.63 -19.76 12.23
CA PRO A 361 -3.98 -20.21 11.92
C PRO A 361 -4.63 -19.40 10.79
N GLY A 362 -5.20 -20.09 9.81
CA GLY A 362 -5.79 -19.49 8.60
C GLY A 362 -4.79 -19.25 7.45
N LEU A 363 -3.48 -19.55 7.67
CA LEU A 363 -2.43 -19.51 6.66
C LEU A 363 -1.74 -20.88 6.51
N ASP A 364 -2.42 -21.96 6.87
CA ASP A 364 -1.90 -23.32 6.98
C ASP A 364 -2.46 -24.29 5.93
N ASP A 365 -3.41 -23.86 5.08
CA ASP A 365 -3.90 -24.67 3.96
C ASP A 365 -2.97 -24.58 2.74
N ASP A 366 -1.78 -25.13 2.88
CA ASP A 366 -0.66 -24.99 1.98
C ASP A 366 -0.57 -26.14 0.98
N TRP A 367 -1.23 -26.01 -0.16
CA TRP A 367 -1.22 -27.00 -1.25
C TRP A 367 0.18 -27.19 -1.85
N LEU A 368 0.91 -26.07 -2.03
CA LEU A 368 2.21 -26.06 -2.68
C LEU A 368 3.24 -26.87 -1.89
N ASN A 369 3.39 -26.58 -0.60
CA ASN A 369 4.42 -27.25 0.18
C ASN A 369 4.03 -28.69 0.54
N ARG A 370 2.71 -29.01 0.70
CA ARG A 370 2.27 -30.40 0.79
C ARG A 370 2.61 -31.20 -0.46
N PHE A 371 2.44 -30.60 -1.64
CA PHE A 371 2.86 -31.21 -2.90
C PHE A 371 4.38 -31.44 -2.94
N CYS A 372 5.19 -30.43 -2.58
CA CYS A 372 6.64 -30.55 -2.54
C CYS A 372 7.12 -31.62 -1.56
N ASP A 373 6.53 -31.71 -0.37
CA ASP A 373 6.88 -32.70 0.64
C ASP A 373 6.58 -34.12 0.13
N ARG A 374 5.43 -34.33 -0.52
CA ARG A 374 5.04 -35.62 -1.13
C ARG A 374 6.01 -36.03 -2.26
N GLU A 375 6.41 -35.06 -3.09
CA GLU A 375 7.32 -35.31 -4.20
C GLU A 375 8.81 -35.36 -3.80
N GLY A 376 9.14 -35.11 -2.54
CA GLY A 376 10.53 -35.03 -2.06
C GLY A 376 11.33 -33.90 -2.71
N ARG A 377 10.64 -32.83 -3.11
CA ARG A 377 11.22 -31.64 -3.75
C ARG A 377 11.61 -30.58 -2.73
N ASP A 378 12.38 -29.57 -3.17
CA ASP A 378 12.64 -28.39 -2.36
C ASP A 378 11.33 -27.64 -2.07
N ASP A 379 11.15 -27.31 -0.81
CA ASP A 379 10.00 -26.57 -0.32
C ASP A 379 10.15 -25.05 -0.56
N PHE A 380 9.09 -24.31 -0.31
CA PHE A 380 9.05 -22.85 -0.39
C PHE A 380 8.94 -22.21 1.00
N ARG A 381 9.72 -22.75 1.96
CA ARG A 381 9.74 -22.38 3.37
C ARG A 381 11.13 -21.88 3.76
N PHE A 382 11.27 -20.58 3.93
CA PHE A 382 12.58 -19.94 4.00
C PHE A 382 12.81 -19.20 5.31
N LEU A 383 14.08 -19.14 5.74
CA LEU A 383 14.56 -18.19 6.72
C LEU A 383 15.33 -17.08 6.00
N TYR A 384 15.06 -15.84 6.39
CA TYR A 384 15.75 -14.65 5.94
C TYR A 384 16.41 -13.94 7.11
N LEU A 385 17.64 -13.45 6.92
CA LEU A 385 18.39 -12.72 7.92
C LEU A 385 19.20 -11.60 7.26
N GLY A 386 18.99 -10.36 7.72
CA GLY A 386 19.67 -9.19 7.16
C GLY A 386 19.90 -8.08 8.17
N GLY A 387 20.89 -7.24 7.91
CA GLY A 387 21.17 -6.02 8.65
C GLY A 387 20.21 -4.89 8.32
N ASP A 388 20.41 -3.76 8.98
CA ASP A 388 19.65 -2.52 8.74
C ASP A 388 19.77 -2.06 7.28
N GLY A 389 18.65 -1.66 6.67
CA GLY A 389 18.60 -1.20 5.28
C GLY A 389 18.70 -2.29 4.21
N SER A 390 19.00 -3.57 4.58
CA SER A 390 18.95 -4.67 3.62
C SER A 390 17.53 -4.83 3.08
N ARG A 391 17.40 -5.13 1.77
CA ARG A 391 16.09 -5.05 1.10
C ARG A 391 15.84 -6.18 0.11
N THR A 392 14.59 -6.42 -0.16
CA THR A 392 14.12 -7.13 -1.34
C THR A 392 13.49 -6.11 -2.28
N PRO A 393 14.04 -5.95 -3.50
CA PRO A 393 13.48 -5.06 -4.53
C PRO A 393 12.02 -5.37 -4.85
N LEU A 394 11.35 -4.48 -5.60
CA LEU A 394 9.98 -4.71 -6.03
C LEU A 394 9.86 -5.99 -6.87
N HIS A 395 9.05 -6.92 -6.40
CA HIS A 395 8.81 -8.21 -7.06
C HIS A 395 7.40 -8.73 -6.80
N ALA A 396 6.99 -9.73 -7.54
CA ALA A 396 5.89 -10.62 -7.17
C ALA A 396 6.49 -11.94 -6.70
N ASP A 397 5.76 -12.64 -5.85
CA ASP A 397 6.18 -13.95 -5.37
C ASP A 397 6.18 -15.01 -6.48
N VAL A 398 7.02 -16.02 -6.32
CA VAL A 398 7.12 -17.16 -7.24
C VAL A 398 5.74 -17.81 -7.45
N LEU A 399 5.45 -18.21 -8.67
CA LEU A 399 4.17 -18.81 -9.06
C LEU A 399 2.95 -17.88 -8.85
N ALA A 400 3.15 -16.58 -8.72
CA ALA A 400 2.11 -15.66 -8.27
C ALA A 400 1.38 -16.17 -7.00
N SER A 401 2.08 -16.92 -6.14
CA SER A 401 1.56 -17.51 -4.92
C SER A 401 1.20 -16.45 -3.87
N HIS A 402 0.47 -16.82 -2.85
CA HIS A 402 0.50 -16.11 -1.58
C HIS A 402 1.88 -16.23 -0.94
N SER A 403 2.21 -15.28 -0.06
CA SER A 403 3.24 -15.52 0.94
C SER A 403 2.80 -15.03 2.31
N TRP A 404 3.47 -15.54 3.34
CA TRP A 404 3.46 -14.89 4.63
C TRP A 404 4.89 -14.75 5.16
N SER A 405 5.13 -13.64 5.84
CA SER A 405 6.41 -13.34 6.48
C SER A 405 6.21 -13.14 7.96
N ALA A 406 6.69 -14.06 8.78
CA ALA A 406 6.71 -13.92 10.22
C ALA A 406 8.02 -13.28 10.66
N ASN A 407 7.95 -12.07 11.17
CA ASN A 407 9.12 -11.34 11.63
C ASN A 407 9.47 -11.72 13.08
N ILE A 408 10.66 -12.29 13.28
CA ILE A 408 11.11 -12.79 14.59
C ILE A 408 11.83 -11.68 15.37
N SER A 409 12.70 -10.91 14.68
CA SER A 409 13.44 -9.80 15.29
C SER A 409 13.55 -8.62 14.34
N GLY A 410 13.83 -7.43 14.86
CA GLY A 410 13.89 -6.19 14.09
C GLY A 410 12.50 -5.76 13.60
N ALA A 411 12.44 -4.88 12.62
CA ALA A 411 11.21 -4.49 11.95
C ALA A 411 11.36 -4.53 10.43
N LYS A 412 10.25 -4.57 9.70
CA LYS A 412 10.25 -4.51 8.23
C LYS A 412 9.31 -3.42 7.77
N GLU A 413 9.74 -2.61 6.83
CA GLU A 413 8.87 -1.68 6.09
C GLU A 413 8.45 -2.31 4.78
N TRP A 414 7.15 -2.32 4.48
CA TRP A 414 6.55 -2.93 3.32
C TRP A 414 5.80 -1.92 2.46
N TRP A 415 5.93 -2.09 1.16
CA TRP A 415 5.13 -1.44 0.10
C TRP A 415 4.48 -2.53 -0.72
N LEU A 416 3.14 -2.62 -0.68
CA LEU A 416 2.39 -3.66 -1.35
C LEU A 416 1.43 -3.03 -2.36
N PHE A 417 1.41 -3.58 -3.56
CA PHE A 417 0.62 -3.07 -4.68
C PHE A 417 -0.29 -4.17 -5.21
N PRO A 418 -1.62 -3.92 -5.29
CA PRO A 418 -2.53 -4.88 -5.88
C PRO A 418 -2.25 -5.09 -7.38
N PRO A 419 -2.66 -6.23 -7.96
CA PRO A 419 -2.44 -6.53 -9.37
C PRO A 419 -2.93 -5.44 -10.34
N SER A 420 -4.01 -4.72 -9.99
CA SER A 420 -4.55 -3.59 -10.76
C SER A 420 -3.56 -2.43 -10.95
N GLU A 421 -2.56 -2.31 -10.09
CA GLU A 421 -1.58 -1.23 -10.11
C GLU A 421 -0.28 -1.58 -10.85
N THR A 422 -0.11 -2.84 -11.22
CA THR A 422 1.14 -3.39 -11.80
C THR A 422 1.64 -2.59 -13.01
N SER A 423 0.74 -2.15 -13.90
CA SER A 423 1.11 -1.36 -15.09
C SER A 423 1.67 0.03 -14.77
N LYS A 424 1.44 0.56 -13.56
CA LYS A 424 1.98 1.85 -13.12
C LYS A 424 3.42 1.74 -12.60
N LEU A 425 3.86 0.53 -12.29
CA LEU A 425 5.16 0.22 -11.73
C LEU A 425 6.22 -0.11 -12.79
N GLN A 426 5.86 0.02 -14.07
CA GLN A 426 6.70 -0.30 -15.22
C GLN A 426 7.06 0.97 -16.00
N ASP A 427 8.23 0.93 -16.65
CA ASP A 427 8.60 1.88 -17.70
C ASP A 427 7.94 1.51 -19.05
N ALA A 428 8.23 2.28 -20.10
CA ALA A 428 7.69 2.08 -21.43
C ALA A 428 8.13 0.74 -22.09
N ALA A 429 9.21 0.13 -21.61
CA ALA A 429 9.70 -1.17 -22.07
C ALA A 429 9.16 -2.34 -21.23
N GLY A 430 8.30 -2.08 -20.23
CA GLY A 430 7.76 -3.11 -19.35
C GLY A 430 8.70 -3.52 -18.19
N VAL A 431 9.82 -2.82 -18.01
CA VAL A 431 10.74 -3.09 -16.90
C VAL A 431 10.19 -2.49 -15.61
N TYR A 432 10.17 -3.27 -14.55
CA TYR A 432 9.68 -2.81 -13.24
C TYR A 432 10.69 -1.89 -12.54
N VAL A 433 10.17 -0.93 -11.80
CA VAL A 433 10.97 -0.13 -10.87
C VAL A 433 11.55 -1.03 -9.78
N ASP A 434 12.81 -0.82 -9.42
CA ASP A 434 13.51 -1.60 -8.39
C ASP A 434 13.14 -1.13 -6.97
N ASP A 435 13.09 0.19 -6.77
CA ASP A 435 12.78 0.82 -5.48
C ASP A 435 11.66 1.85 -5.67
N VAL A 436 10.54 1.66 -4.97
CA VAL A 436 9.35 2.52 -5.11
C VAL A 436 9.36 3.75 -4.20
N ARG A 437 10.41 3.93 -3.39
CA ARG A 437 10.53 5.07 -2.49
C ARG A 437 10.87 6.33 -3.28
N LEU A 438 10.16 7.41 -2.97
CA LEU A 438 10.42 8.70 -3.63
C LEU A 438 11.87 9.14 -3.44
N GLY A 439 12.54 9.51 -4.54
CA GLY A 439 13.96 9.86 -4.57
C GLY A 439 14.91 8.68 -4.77
N PHE A 440 14.40 7.43 -4.84
CA PHE A 440 15.20 6.23 -5.10
C PHE A 440 14.99 5.65 -6.50
N TYR A 441 14.11 6.25 -7.31
CA TYR A 441 13.88 5.87 -8.70
C TYR A 441 13.86 7.10 -9.62
N ASP A 442 14.16 6.86 -10.89
CA ASP A 442 14.07 7.87 -11.95
C ASP A 442 12.59 8.16 -12.28
N SER A 443 12.10 9.32 -11.88
CA SER A 443 10.71 9.72 -12.09
C SER A 443 10.37 10.05 -13.56
N GLU A 444 11.35 10.33 -14.42
CA GLU A 444 11.12 10.50 -15.86
C GLU A 444 10.92 9.15 -16.54
N ARG A 445 11.69 8.14 -16.12
CA ARG A 445 11.54 6.76 -16.60
C ARG A 445 10.28 6.08 -16.05
N PHE A 446 9.92 6.34 -14.79
CA PHE A 446 8.79 5.72 -14.10
C PHE A 446 7.76 6.76 -13.62
N PRO A 447 7.12 7.53 -14.53
CA PRO A 447 6.29 8.68 -14.16
C PRO A 447 5.01 8.30 -13.39
N ARG A 448 4.56 7.05 -13.47
CA ARG A 448 3.30 6.60 -12.88
C ARG A 448 3.44 5.93 -11.52
N VAL A 449 4.65 5.71 -11.02
CA VAL A 449 4.86 5.04 -9.71
C VAL A 449 4.22 5.82 -8.56
N ALA A 450 4.30 7.15 -8.59
CA ALA A 450 3.69 8.00 -7.57
C ALA A 450 2.15 7.92 -7.54
N ASP A 451 1.51 7.56 -8.66
CA ASP A 451 0.06 7.40 -8.82
C ASP A 451 -0.45 6.01 -8.42
N ALA A 452 0.45 5.07 -8.15
CA ALA A 452 0.08 3.71 -7.80
C ALA A 452 -0.52 3.67 -6.38
N ALA A 453 -1.69 3.05 -6.25
CA ALA A 453 -2.30 2.79 -4.96
C ALA A 453 -1.45 1.75 -4.20
N CYS A 454 -0.95 2.13 -3.03
CA CYS A 454 0.01 1.37 -2.25
C CYS A 454 -0.51 1.12 -0.84
N PHE A 455 -0.47 -0.13 -0.40
CA PHE A 455 -0.63 -0.47 1.01
C PHE A 455 0.74 -0.43 1.70
N ARG A 456 0.75 0.06 2.94
CA ARG A 456 1.99 0.24 3.70
C ARG A 456 1.84 -0.29 5.11
N VAL A 457 2.90 -0.93 5.59
CA VAL A 457 2.96 -1.39 6.98
C VAL A 457 4.40 -1.43 7.46
N THR A 458 4.61 -0.98 8.70
CA THR A 458 5.81 -1.29 9.47
C THR A 458 5.48 -2.52 10.31
N GLN A 459 6.02 -3.66 9.92
CA GLN A 459 5.81 -4.94 10.58
C GLN A 459 6.72 -5.05 11.80
N PRO A 460 6.17 -5.10 13.02
CA PRO A 460 6.97 -5.26 14.25
C PRO A 460 7.49 -6.70 14.41
N PRO A 461 8.43 -6.96 15.34
CA PRO A 461 8.81 -8.31 15.69
C PRO A 461 7.63 -9.11 16.25
N ARG A 462 7.65 -10.43 16.10
CA ARG A 462 6.64 -11.42 16.51
C ARG A 462 5.33 -11.39 15.74
N SER A 463 5.21 -10.53 14.72
CA SER A 463 4.02 -10.46 13.86
C SER A 463 4.21 -11.19 12.54
N THR A 464 3.12 -11.60 11.91
CA THR A 464 3.10 -12.16 10.55
C THR A 464 2.34 -11.23 9.63
N LEU A 465 2.93 -10.92 8.48
CA LEU A 465 2.26 -10.25 7.38
C LEU A 465 1.86 -11.27 6.33
N PHE A 466 0.59 -11.31 5.97
CA PHE A 466 0.08 -12.03 4.81
C PHE A 466 0.18 -11.15 3.57
N VAL A 467 0.83 -11.65 2.53
CA VAL A 467 0.94 -11.02 1.21
C VAL A 467 0.09 -11.84 0.22
N PRO A 468 -0.92 -11.22 -0.40
CA PRO A 468 -1.83 -11.94 -1.27
C PRO A 468 -1.18 -12.38 -2.60
N SER A 469 -1.82 -13.33 -3.27
CA SER A 469 -1.43 -13.86 -4.57
C SER A 469 -1.39 -12.78 -5.64
N ASP A 470 -0.33 -12.76 -6.44
CA ASP A 470 -0.08 -11.84 -7.56
C ASP A 470 0.12 -10.36 -7.14
N TRP A 471 0.33 -10.08 -5.84
CA TRP A 471 0.67 -8.75 -5.37
C TRP A 471 2.16 -8.47 -5.50
N ARG A 472 2.49 -7.29 -6.06
CA ARG A 472 3.88 -6.83 -6.06
C ARG A 472 4.20 -6.12 -4.77
N HIS A 473 5.40 -6.40 -4.26
CA HIS A 473 5.83 -5.79 -3.01
C HIS A 473 7.33 -5.56 -2.95
N MET A 474 7.71 -4.58 -2.16
CA MET A 474 9.08 -4.26 -1.78
C MET A 474 9.19 -4.27 -0.27
N VAL A 475 10.34 -4.72 0.25
CA VAL A 475 10.60 -4.84 1.68
C VAL A 475 11.95 -4.24 2.02
N VAL A 476 12.00 -3.47 3.12
CA VAL A 476 13.24 -2.94 3.70
C VAL A 476 13.32 -3.35 5.16
N ASN A 477 14.43 -3.91 5.58
CA ASN A 477 14.70 -4.27 6.95
C ASN A 477 15.10 -3.05 7.79
N VAL A 478 14.59 -2.97 9.00
CA VAL A 478 14.92 -1.93 9.99
C VAL A 478 15.55 -2.61 11.21
N GLY A 479 16.85 -2.36 11.38
CA GLY A 479 17.69 -3.09 12.34
C GLY A 479 18.02 -4.51 11.88
N ALA A 480 18.68 -5.28 12.74
CA ALA A 480 18.97 -6.70 12.49
C ALA A 480 17.68 -7.52 12.48
N THR A 481 17.27 -7.95 11.31
CA THR A 481 15.97 -8.57 11.05
C THR A 481 16.12 -10.03 10.70
N LEU A 482 15.43 -10.91 11.46
CA LEU A 482 15.28 -12.32 11.16
C LEU A 482 13.82 -12.63 10.94
N SER A 483 13.47 -13.29 9.84
CA SER A 483 12.09 -13.70 9.54
C SER A 483 12.03 -15.10 8.94
N ILE A 484 10.86 -15.72 9.12
CA ILE A 484 10.49 -17.01 8.50
C ILE A 484 9.37 -16.72 7.52
N ASN A 485 9.55 -17.15 6.29
CA ASN A 485 8.67 -16.85 5.18
C ASN A 485 8.21 -18.13 4.48
N HIS A 486 6.96 -18.20 4.07
CA HIS A 486 6.45 -19.22 3.16
C HIS A 486 5.88 -18.58 1.91
N ASN A 487 6.19 -19.16 0.77
CA ASN A 487 5.34 -19.06 -0.40
C ASN A 487 4.40 -20.27 -0.38
N TRP A 488 3.11 -20.03 -0.57
CA TRP A 488 2.07 -21.04 -0.45
C TRP A 488 0.82 -20.63 -1.24
N PHE A 489 -0.09 -21.54 -1.47
CA PHE A 489 -1.42 -21.22 -1.95
C PHE A 489 -2.42 -22.30 -1.59
N GLU A 490 -3.67 -21.92 -1.60
CA GLU A 490 -4.87 -22.72 -1.43
C GLU A 490 -5.78 -22.55 -2.67
N ALA A 491 -6.98 -23.12 -2.64
CA ALA A 491 -7.89 -23.13 -3.77
C ALA A 491 -8.21 -21.75 -4.37
N GLY A 492 -8.32 -20.70 -3.52
CA GLY A 492 -8.66 -19.35 -3.97
C GLY A 492 -7.59 -18.69 -4.84
N ALA A 493 -6.33 -19.05 -4.65
CA ALA A 493 -5.21 -18.54 -5.45
C ALA A 493 -4.98 -19.31 -6.76
N VAL A 494 -5.58 -20.49 -6.93
CA VAL A 494 -5.40 -21.35 -8.13
C VAL A 494 -5.58 -20.59 -9.46
N PRO A 495 -6.56 -19.69 -9.64
CA PRO A 495 -6.69 -18.94 -10.89
C PRO A 495 -5.49 -18.03 -11.20
N ASN A 496 -4.87 -17.43 -10.19
CA ASN A 496 -3.70 -16.58 -10.35
C ASN A 496 -2.45 -17.41 -10.67
N VAL A 497 -2.26 -18.50 -9.92
CA VAL A 497 -1.17 -19.47 -10.15
C VAL A 497 -1.25 -20.04 -11.57
N TRP A 498 -2.44 -20.41 -12.02
CA TRP A 498 -2.64 -20.89 -13.38
C TRP A 498 -2.31 -19.83 -14.43
N ARG A 499 -2.78 -18.60 -14.27
CA ARG A 499 -2.48 -17.49 -15.21
C ARG A 499 -0.98 -17.25 -15.34
N TYR A 500 -0.25 -17.29 -14.22
CA TYR A 500 1.21 -17.22 -14.23
C TYR A 500 1.81 -18.40 -14.99
N LEU A 501 1.43 -19.63 -14.67
CA LEU A 501 1.97 -20.83 -15.28
C LEU A 501 1.67 -20.93 -16.78
N ASP A 502 0.46 -20.56 -17.21
CA ASP A 502 0.07 -20.48 -18.63
C ASP A 502 0.94 -19.47 -19.40
N THR A 503 1.21 -18.31 -18.78
CA THR A 503 2.09 -17.29 -19.38
C THR A 503 3.50 -17.83 -19.57
N GLU A 504 4.08 -18.48 -18.56
CA GLU A 504 5.40 -19.11 -18.62
C GLU A 504 5.43 -20.29 -19.62
N ALA A 505 4.36 -21.08 -19.66
CA ALA A 505 4.25 -22.20 -20.60
C ALA A 505 4.21 -21.73 -22.07
N ARG A 506 3.49 -20.64 -22.35
CA ARG A 506 3.44 -20.01 -23.68
C ARG A 506 4.78 -19.38 -24.06
N ALA A 507 5.44 -18.70 -23.13
CA ALA A 507 6.77 -18.13 -23.34
C ALA A 507 7.80 -19.26 -23.64
N THR A 508 7.82 -20.32 -22.81
CA THR A 508 8.68 -21.49 -23.03
C THR A 508 8.40 -22.16 -24.37
N ALA A 509 7.14 -22.30 -24.78
CA ALA A 509 6.79 -22.86 -26.07
C ALA A 509 7.33 -22.01 -27.24
N ALA A 510 7.23 -20.69 -27.14
CA ALA A 510 7.73 -19.77 -28.16
C ALA A 510 9.27 -19.82 -28.28
N GLU A 511 9.97 -19.88 -27.14
CA GLU A 511 11.45 -20.00 -27.12
C GLU A 511 11.94 -21.33 -27.70
N LEU A 512 11.22 -22.42 -27.49
CA LEU A 512 11.59 -23.76 -27.93
C LEU A 512 11.07 -24.12 -29.32
N GLU A 513 10.29 -23.27 -30.00
CA GLU A 513 9.72 -23.62 -31.31
C GLU A 513 10.79 -23.96 -32.36
N ALA A 514 11.96 -23.32 -32.32
CA ALA A 514 13.09 -23.67 -33.19
C ALA A 514 13.61 -25.12 -32.94
N CYS A 515 13.55 -25.59 -31.69
CA CYS A 515 13.97 -26.93 -31.33
C CYS A 515 12.99 -28.02 -31.79
N ARG A 516 11.75 -27.66 -32.08
CA ARG A 516 10.73 -28.59 -32.59
C ARG A 516 11.14 -29.21 -33.93
N ALA A 517 11.61 -28.35 -34.84
CA ALA A 517 12.08 -28.81 -36.15
C ALA A 517 13.26 -29.81 -36.03
N ASP A 518 14.16 -29.65 -35.04
CA ASP A 518 15.27 -30.56 -34.78
C ASP A 518 14.79 -31.93 -34.26
N VAL A 519 13.77 -31.93 -33.37
CA VAL A 519 13.15 -33.17 -32.88
C VAL A 519 12.46 -33.92 -34.02
N GLU A 520 11.66 -33.26 -34.81
CA GLU A 520 10.97 -33.83 -35.97
C GLU A 520 11.95 -34.28 -37.04
N GLY A 521 13.03 -33.52 -37.30
CA GLY A 521 14.06 -33.84 -38.31
C GLY A 521 14.89 -35.11 -38.01
N ARG A 522 15.02 -35.50 -36.73
CA ARG A 522 15.63 -36.76 -36.29
C ARG A 522 14.66 -37.91 -36.11
N GLY A 523 13.38 -37.72 -36.51
CA GLY A 523 12.33 -38.76 -36.40
C GLY A 523 11.69 -38.86 -35.02
N GLY A 524 11.85 -37.80 -34.15
CA GLY A 524 11.21 -37.74 -32.85
C GLY A 524 9.72 -37.44 -32.96
N GLU A 525 8.96 -37.90 -31.97
CA GLU A 525 7.51 -37.69 -31.90
C GLU A 525 7.17 -36.33 -31.30
N LEU A 526 5.99 -35.79 -31.65
CA LEU A 526 5.48 -34.58 -31.03
C LEU A 526 5.36 -34.70 -29.48
N SER A 527 5.09 -35.87 -28.97
CA SER A 527 5.05 -36.17 -27.53
C SER A 527 6.40 -35.94 -26.83
N GLU A 528 7.52 -36.27 -27.50
CA GLU A 528 8.89 -36.01 -27.00
C GLU A 528 9.11 -34.47 -26.88
N PHE A 529 8.73 -33.71 -27.90
CA PHE A 529 8.84 -32.25 -27.85
C PHE A 529 8.00 -31.61 -26.75
N LEU A 530 6.74 -32.06 -26.60
CA LEU A 530 5.85 -31.56 -25.54
C LEU A 530 6.40 -31.87 -24.14
N TRP A 531 6.94 -33.08 -23.94
CA TRP A 531 7.56 -33.46 -22.68
C TRP A 531 8.82 -32.62 -22.39
N LEU A 532 9.68 -32.39 -23.39
CA LEU A 532 10.87 -31.55 -23.26
C LEU A 532 10.48 -30.11 -22.87
N ARG A 533 9.44 -29.56 -23.49
CA ARG A 533 8.89 -28.25 -23.15
C ARG A 533 8.44 -28.19 -21.67
N GLU A 534 7.68 -29.16 -21.22
CA GLU A 534 7.22 -29.25 -19.83
C GLU A 534 8.40 -29.38 -18.84
N ARG A 535 9.45 -30.09 -19.23
CA ARG A 535 10.70 -30.20 -18.43
C ARG A 535 11.40 -28.85 -18.29
N VAL A 536 11.52 -28.08 -19.37
CA VAL A 536 12.10 -26.73 -19.34
C VAL A 536 11.22 -25.80 -18.50
N LEU A 537 9.91 -25.82 -18.69
CA LEU A 537 8.96 -25.05 -17.89
C LEU A 537 9.12 -25.36 -16.39
N ARG A 538 9.23 -26.64 -16.02
CA ARG A 538 9.43 -27.06 -14.63
C ARG A 538 10.74 -26.53 -14.04
N ALA A 539 11.80 -26.49 -14.83
CA ALA A 539 13.10 -25.97 -14.41
C ALA A 539 13.07 -24.45 -14.18
N SER A 540 12.38 -23.71 -15.03
CA SER A 540 12.27 -22.23 -14.97
C SER A 540 11.23 -21.76 -13.96
N ALA A 541 10.00 -22.29 -14.04
CA ALA A 541 8.85 -21.87 -13.23
C ALA A 541 8.67 -22.66 -11.92
N ARG A 542 9.49 -23.71 -11.67
CA ARG A 542 9.41 -24.62 -10.52
C ARG A 542 8.24 -25.61 -10.54
N LEU A 543 7.23 -25.39 -11.33
CA LEU A 543 6.11 -26.28 -11.64
C LEU A 543 5.93 -26.35 -13.15
N ASN A 544 5.41 -27.46 -13.64
CA ASN A 544 4.88 -27.57 -15.00
C ASN A 544 3.35 -27.82 -14.96
N VAL A 545 2.74 -27.96 -16.12
CA VAL A 545 1.28 -28.16 -16.21
C VAL A 545 0.84 -29.48 -15.59
N SER A 546 1.64 -30.54 -15.72
CA SER A 546 1.36 -31.84 -15.10
C SER A 546 1.42 -31.78 -13.57
N ASP A 547 2.46 -31.12 -13.01
CA ASP A 547 2.57 -30.88 -11.56
C ASP A 547 1.34 -30.12 -11.04
N PHE A 548 0.90 -29.09 -11.76
CA PHE A 548 -0.29 -28.29 -11.40
C PHE A 548 -1.57 -29.16 -11.36
N VAL A 549 -1.80 -29.98 -12.38
CA VAL A 549 -2.96 -30.88 -12.41
C VAL A 549 -2.88 -31.92 -11.29
N ALA A 550 -1.71 -32.57 -11.09
CA ALA A 550 -1.51 -33.58 -10.04
C ALA A 550 -1.77 -33.01 -8.64
N MET A 551 -1.32 -31.78 -8.40
CA MET A 551 -1.56 -31.08 -7.14
C MET A 551 -3.07 -30.77 -6.95
N CYS A 552 -3.72 -30.15 -7.95
CA CYS A 552 -5.17 -29.87 -7.87
C CYS A 552 -5.98 -31.16 -7.70
N HIS A 553 -5.65 -32.22 -8.43
CA HIS A 553 -6.31 -33.52 -8.29
C HIS A 553 -6.24 -34.03 -6.85
N SER A 554 -5.02 -34.06 -6.26
CA SER A 554 -4.87 -34.59 -4.90
C SER A 554 -5.57 -33.76 -3.82
N GLU A 555 -5.66 -32.45 -3.99
CA GLU A 555 -6.27 -31.57 -2.99
C GLU A 555 -7.79 -31.47 -3.14
N VAL A 556 -8.31 -31.41 -4.36
CA VAL A 556 -9.75 -31.31 -4.63
C VAL A 556 -10.46 -32.62 -4.33
N CYS A 557 -9.90 -33.76 -4.80
CA CYS A 557 -10.54 -35.07 -4.60
C CYS A 557 -10.50 -35.57 -3.14
N ALA A 558 -9.65 -34.97 -2.30
CA ALA A 558 -9.54 -35.33 -0.88
C ALA A 558 -10.42 -34.46 0.05
N ARG A 559 -11.22 -33.52 -0.47
CA ARG A 559 -11.90 -32.50 0.34
C ARG A 559 -13.38 -32.33 0.02
N ASP A 560 -14.17 -32.08 1.06
CA ASP A 560 -15.58 -31.72 0.93
C ASP A 560 -15.80 -30.25 0.61
N THR A 561 -14.90 -29.37 1.02
CA THR A 561 -14.94 -27.91 0.78
C THR A 561 -13.57 -27.35 0.38
N LEU A 562 -13.57 -26.34 -0.47
CA LEU A 562 -12.35 -25.65 -0.93
C LEU A 562 -12.16 -24.27 -0.28
N ALA A 563 -13.18 -23.74 0.40
CA ALA A 563 -13.10 -22.48 1.09
C ALA A 563 -12.70 -22.68 2.57
N PRO A 564 -12.12 -21.66 3.22
CA PRO A 564 -11.79 -21.70 4.64
C PRO A 564 -13.02 -22.02 5.50
N ALA A 565 -12.81 -22.69 6.63
CA ALA A 565 -13.90 -23.05 7.55
C ALA A 565 -14.71 -21.82 7.98
N GLY A 566 -16.02 -21.89 7.88
CA GLY A 566 -16.94 -20.81 8.23
C GLY A 566 -17.17 -19.78 7.10
N SER A 567 -16.66 -20.02 5.90
CA SER A 567 -16.97 -19.20 4.73
C SER A 567 -18.44 -19.29 4.34
N ALA A 568 -18.96 -18.23 3.69
CA ALA A 568 -20.31 -18.24 3.15
C ALA A 568 -20.41 -19.21 1.95
N PRO A 569 -21.59 -19.82 1.70
CA PRO A 569 -21.78 -20.71 0.54
C PRO A 569 -21.47 -20.07 -0.81
N GLU A 570 -21.59 -18.75 -0.92
CA GLU A 570 -21.23 -17.99 -2.12
C GLU A 570 -19.70 -17.92 -2.32
N ASP A 571 -18.92 -17.85 -1.25
CA ASP A 571 -17.45 -17.88 -1.31
C ASP A 571 -16.97 -19.27 -1.74
N GLU A 572 -17.56 -20.35 -1.21
CA GLU A 572 -17.27 -21.72 -1.62
C GLU A 572 -17.54 -21.90 -3.13
N ARG A 573 -18.69 -21.44 -3.62
CA ARG A 573 -19.01 -21.50 -5.05
C ARG A 573 -18.01 -20.71 -5.89
N ARG A 574 -17.66 -19.49 -5.46
CA ARG A 574 -16.69 -18.63 -6.17
C ARG A 574 -15.31 -19.29 -6.27
N VAL A 575 -14.82 -19.87 -5.18
CA VAL A 575 -13.53 -20.58 -5.13
C VAL A 575 -13.58 -21.82 -6.04
N ARG A 576 -14.60 -22.66 -5.92
CA ARG A 576 -14.81 -23.86 -6.74
C ARG A 576 -14.89 -23.53 -8.23
N ASP A 577 -15.65 -22.49 -8.60
CA ASP A 577 -15.75 -22.03 -9.99
C ASP A 577 -14.41 -21.51 -10.52
N GLY A 578 -13.63 -20.81 -9.70
CA GLY A 578 -12.29 -20.34 -10.06
C GLY A 578 -11.34 -21.50 -10.39
N VAL A 579 -11.29 -22.52 -9.53
CA VAL A 579 -10.48 -23.72 -9.76
C VAL A 579 -10.95 -24.47 -11.02
N ARG A 580 -12.26 -24.63 -11.19
CA ARG A 580 -12.84 -25.29 -12.37
C ARG A 580 -12.48 -24.55 -13.67
N LEU A 581 -12.56 -23.22 -13.69
CA LEU A 581 -12.20 -22.42 -14.86
C LEU A 581 -10.72 -22.56 -15.23
N ALA A 582 -9.83 -22.56 -14.24
CA ALA A 582 -8.40 -22.78 -14.46
C ALA A 582 -8.14 -24.16 -15.08
N LEU A 583 -8.71 -25.21 -14.54
CA LEU A 583 -8.54 -26.58 -15.06
C LEU A 583 -9.21 -26.81 -16.42
N ARG A 584 -10.31 -26.13 -16.73
CA ARG A 584 -10.90 -26.13 -18.08
C ARG A 584 -9.99 -25.46 -19.10
N ALA A 585 -9.29 -24.40 -18.72
CA ALA A 585 -8.27 -23.79 -19.59
C ALA A 585 -7.10 -24.77 -19.85
N VAL A 586 -6.65 -25.52 -18.82
CA VAL A 586 -5.69 -26.63 -19.01
C VAL A 586 -6.21 -27.63 -20.04
N ALA A 587 -7.45 -28.07 -19.91
CA ALA A 587 -8.07 -29.05 -20.80
C ALA A 587 -8.14 -28.54 -22.26
N THR A 588 -8.36 -27.25 -22.45
CA THR A 588 -8.45 -26.64 -23.78
C THR A 588 -7.07 -26.46 -24.42
N ASP A 589 -6.12 -25.91 -23.68
CA ASP A 589 -4.89 -25.36 -24.26
C ASP A 589 -3.67 -26.27 -24.03
N HIS A 590 -3.69 -27.17 -23.03
CA HIS A 590 -2.52 -27.93 -22.59
C HIS A 590 -2.77 -29.43 -22.38
N ALA A 591 -3.91 -30.00 -22.80
CA ALA A 591 -4.22 -31.41 -22.61
C ALA A 591 -3.12 -32.36 -23.16
N GLY A 592 -2.49 -32.00 -24.28
CA GLY A 592 -1.40 -32.78 -24.87
C GLY A 592 -0.08 -32.78 -24.08
N SER A 593 0.04 -31.90 -23.08
CA SER A 593 1.25 -31.72 -22.26
C SER A 593 1.15 -32.35 -20.87
N LEU A 594 0.13 -33.15 -20.62
CA LEU A 594 -0.08 -33.82 -19.34
C LEU A 594 0.60 -35.19 -19.31
N PHE A 595 1.66 -35.32 -18.51
CA PHE A 595 2.42 -36.54 -18.35
C PHE A 595 2.50 -36.91 -16.87
N LEU A 596 1.86 -38.04 -16.49
CA LEU A 596 1.93 -38.56 -15.12
C LEU A 596 2.39 -40.03 -15.14
N ASP A 597 3.19 -40.42 -14.15
CA ASP A 597 3.60 -41.80 -13.92
C ASP A 597 2.47 -42.61 -13.21
N GLU A 598 2.79 -43.85 -12.81
CA GLU A 598 1.82 -44.72 -12.11
C GLU A 598 1.46 -44.22 -10.69
N SER A 599 2.31 -43.37 -10.10
CA SER A 599 2.02 -42.73 -8.81
C SER A 599 1.18 -41.47 -8.93
N GLY A 600 0.84 -41.04 -10.15
CA GLY A 600 0.08 -39.82 -10.42
C GLY A 600 0.92 -38.55 -10.32
N THR A 601 2.24 -38.67 -10.49
CA THR A 601 3.19 -37.56 -10.43
C THR A 601 3.96 -37.39 -11.73
N TRP A 602 4.74 -36.30 -11.87
CA TRP A 602 5.60 -36.09 -13.03
C TRP A 602 6.68 -37.17 -13.10
N PRO A 603 6.86 -37.84 -14.26
CA PRO A 603 7.87 -38.87 -14.41
C PRO A 603 9.27 -38.38 -14.12
N ARG A 604 10.03 -39.15 -13.35
CA ARG A 604 11.42 -38.80 -12.96
C ARG A 604 12.47 -39.23 -13.98
N ASP A 605 12.17 -40.30 -14.74
CA ASP A 605 13.08 -40.86 -15.75
C ASP A 605 12.92 -40.12 -17.09
N GLU A 606 14.02 -40.02 -17.83
CA GLU A 606 14.09 -39.34 -19.12
C GLU A 606 13.98 -40.34 -20.30
N ASP A 607 13.39 -41.50 -20.08
CA ASP A 607 13.22 -42.52 -21.11
C ASP A 607 11.91 -42.34 -21.91
N ALA A 608 11.74 -43.12 -22.97
CA ALA A 608 10.54 -43.10 -23.79
C ALA A 608 9.23 -43.40 -23.04
N ALA A 609 9.31 -44.07 -21.89
CA ALA A 609 8.15 -44.33 -21.04
C ALA A 609 7.60 -43.05 -20.40
N SER A 610 8.45 -42.06 -20.15
CA SER A 610 8.10 -40.75 -19.52
C SER A 610 7.16 -39.91 -20.38
N TRP A 611 7.27 -39.97 -21.73
CA TRP A 611 6.38 -39.30 -22.67
C TRP A 611 5.46 -40.22 -23.45
N SER A 612 5.30 -41.44 -22.95
CA SER A 612 4.44 -42.46 -23.56
C SER A 612 2.97 -42.04 -23.61
N ARG A 613 2.21 -42.71 -24.47
CA ARG A 613 0.77 -42.56 -24.54
C ARG A 613 0.12 -42.86 -23.19
N SER A 614 0.60 -43.89 -22.49
CA SER A 614 0.10 -44.26 -21.16
C SER A 614 0.30 -43.17 -20.11
N ALA A 615 1.46 -42.46 -20.13
CA ALA A 615 1.69 -41.32 -19.23
C ALA A 615 0.75 -40.15 -19.51
N ARG A 616 0.47 -39.87 -20.79
CA ARG A 616 -0.51 -38.83 -21.20
C ARG A 616 -1.95 -39.20 -20.86
N ASP A 617 -2.32 -40.46 -21.06
CA ASP A 617 -3.66 -40.97 -20.72
C ASP A 617 -3.92 -40.83 -19.21
N ARG A 618 -2.92 -41.11 -18.36
CA ARG A 618 -3.02 -40.88 -16.89
C ARG A 618 -3.16 -39.38 -16.54
N GLY A 619 -2.39 -38.50 -17.17
CA GLY A 619 -2.53 -37.05 -16.97
C GLY A 619 -3.90 -36.53 -17.38
N THR A 620 -4.42 -37.00 -18.52
CA THR A 620 -5.77 -36.64 -18.99
C THR A 620 -6.86 -37.21 -18.09
N ALA A 621 -6.70 -38.41 -17.57
CA ALA A 621 -7.65 -39.03 -16.63
C ALA A 621 -7.69 -38.25 -15.30
N ALA A 622 -6.53 -37.88 -14.74
CA ALA A 622 -6.47 -37.09 -13.53
C ALA A 622 -7.14 -35.71 -13.69
N LEU A 623 -6.97 -35.06 -14.85
CA LEU A 623 -7.65 -33.81 -15.16
C LEU A 623 -9.18 -34.00 -15.25
N ALA A 624 -9.64 -35.08 -15.88
CA ALA A 624 -11.07 -35.40 -16.00
C ALA A 624 -11.71 -35.69 -14.62
N GLU A 625 -11.03 -36.44 -13.76
CA GLU A 625 -11.47 -36.73 -12.40
C GLU A 625 -11.63 -35.50 -11.53
N VAL A 626 -10.62 -34.59 -11.53
CA VAL A 626 -10.72 -33.37 -10.74
C VAL A 626 -11.79 -32.41 -11.28
N LEU A 627 -11.98 -32.34 -12.60
CA LEU A 627 -13.08 -31.57 -13.19
C LEU A 627 -14.44 -32.11 -12.80
N ALA A 628 -14.61 -33.45 -12.78
CA ALA A 628 -15.83 -34.08 -12.34
C ALA A 628 -16.14 -33.82 -10.85
N ALA A 629 -15.11 -33.79 -10.00
CA ALA A 629 -15.27 -33.46 -8.58
C ALA A 629 -15.67 -31.99 -8.33
N LEU A 630 -15.46 -31.11 -9.32
CA LEU A 630 -15.80 -29.69 -9.26
C LEU A 630 -17.15 -29.35 -9.88
N GLU A 631 -17.82 -30.31 -10.58
CA GLU A 631 -19.17 -30.06 -11.11
C GLU A 631 -20.15 -29.84 -9.93
N PRO A 632 -21.12 -28.92 -10.08
CA PRO A 632 -22.12 -28.73 -9.05
C PRO A 632 -22.90 -30.04 -8.87
N GLU A 633 -23.11 -30.45 -7.62
CA GLU A 633 -24.12 -31.48 -7.36
C GLU A 633 -25.46 -30.99 -7.93
N ASP A 634 -26.08 -31.79 -8.80
CA ASP A 634 -27.46 -31.55 -9.26
C ASP A 634 -28.39 -31.54 -8.04
N VAL A 635 -28.59 -30.36 -7.46
CA VAL A 635 -29.63 -30.17 -6.44
C VAL A 635 -30.94 -30.37 -7.18
N PRO A 636 -31.69 -31.45 -6.90
CA PRO A 636 -32.98 -31.62 -7.53
C PRO A 636 -33.82 -30.39 -7.19
N VAL A 637 -34.24 -29.67 -8.23
CA VAL A 637 -35.20 -28.58 -8.10
C VAL A 637 -36.41 -29.17 -7.43
N ARG A 638 -36.58 -28.92 -6.13
CA ARG A 638 -37.81 -29.28 -5.42
C ARG A 638 -38.93 -28.49 -6.10
N SER A 639 -39.71 -29.23 -6.89
CA SER A 639 -40.97 -28.80 -7.51
C SER A 639 -41.97 -28.28 -6.48
#